data_79b1d2522679da2c83875e933f390376
#
_entry.id   79b1d2522679da2c83875e933f390376
#
_cell.length_a   1.000
_cell.length_b   1.000
_cell.length_c   1.000
_cell.angle_alpha   90.00
_cell.angle_beta   90.00
_cell.angle_gamma   90.00
#
_symmetry.space_group_name_H-M   'P 1'
#
loop_
_entity.id
_entity.type
_entity.pdbx_description
1 polymer ?
#
loop_
_entity_poly.entity_id
_entity_poly.type
_entity_poly.pdbx_seq_one_letter_code
_entity_poly.pdbx_strand_id
1 'polypeptide(L)'
;MEDIENTLSANNVEPGSMLVRDGYYEYNIRIATLLRTPEDVKNIYIRKGERIMQLKELCKVDIVSQKEMGRSVAGGKRAVTLAIIKQSDENMDVMKEKLKETTDYFASLYPDIEFSVSRNQTELLDYTISNLQQNLSLGFLFIFIVAVLFLGDVRSPLIIGISMVTSIVITFFFFYFCHVSLNVISLSGLILAVGMMIDSAIIVTENISQYRERGYSLKRSCAVGTTEMITPMLSSSLTTIAVFVPLIFMSGIAGAIFMDQAFSITVGLMISYITGIMLLPVLYLLFYKVGIRSKGFLSRRFDNLLKNEWLESFYDKGIDWVFSHKKLCVTGTLATLPLCVFLFYVMEKERMPQIDQNELVARIEWNENIHVDENNRRVDDLMKQVDDRVTEHTAYVGMQDYILNGGSELSSTEAELYFKTEKPSGIYSLQELLEKEIREKYPLAVVTFSPPETIFEKLFVTGEADVVAELHTANKSQAPDAEHLQRLEKEITRVAGNVPTGIAFRNQMNLIINKEKLLLYNVSYDELTRVLRTAFKENKVSVLRSYQQYLPISIAGEEKSVNSVLSETLVRTMADGNGEVNYIPLNNLVTVVPAEDLKSITAGKNGEYIPLSFYDVKDAPELMRNVKEVVSEEKEWEVDFSGSFFSNEKMMGELTVILFVSLLLMYFILCAQFESFLQPLIVLMEIPIDTAFALLALWVFGHTLNLMSAIGIIVTCGIVVNDSILKMDAINELRKAGMPLVEAIHTAGRRRLRAIIMTSLTTVFAMVPLLFTSDMGSEMQKPLSIAMIGSMVVGTLVSLFIIPLIYWFIYRKHDKNEVH
;
A
#
# COMPACT_ATOMS: atom_id res chain seq x y z
N MET A 1 -29.18 32.30 -36.34
CA MET A 1 -28.37 31.88 -35.22
C MET A 1 -27.26 32.88 -34.96
N GLU A 2 -26.40 33.15 -35.90
CA GLU A 2 -25.27 34.08 -35.79
C GLU A 2 -25.68 35.48 -35.29
N ASP A 3 -26.77 36.05 -35.80
CA ASP A 3 -27.27 37.33 -35.35
C ASP A 3 -27.67 37.33 -33.86
N ILE A 4 -28.21 36.20 -33.39
CA ILE A 4 -28.57 35.98 -31.97
C ILE A 4 -27.30 35.87 -31.12
N GLU A 5 -26.34 35.11 -31.58
CA GLU A 5 -25.06 34.90 -30.90
C GLU A 5 -24.30 36.21 -30.72
N ASN A 6 -24.14 36.94 -31.80
CA ASN A 6 -23.48 38.26 -31.80
C ASN A 6 -24.20 39.25 -30.89
N THR A 7 -25.53 39.26 -30.95
CA THR A 7 -26.34 40.17 -30.13
C THR A 7 -26.25 39.84 -28.65
N LEU A 8 -26.29 38.53 -28.26
CA LEU A 8 -26.14 38.10 -26.88
C LEU A 8 -24.76 38.48 -26.34
N SER A 9 -23.70 38.21 -27.10
CA SER A 9 -22.31 38.53 -26.73
C SER A 9 -22.10 40.03 -26.58
N ALA A 10 -22.63 40.85 -27.52
CA ALA A 10 -22.50 42.31 -27.51
C ALA A 10 -23.26 42.98 -26.36
N ASN A 11 -24.38 42.39 -25.93
CA ASN A 11 -25.22 42.94 -24.85
C ASN A 11 -24.81 42.50 -23.43
N ASN A 12 -23.78 41.69 -23.29
CA ASN A 12 -23.32 41.21 -22.01
C ASN A 12 -21.86 41.60 -21.72
N VAL A 13 -21.55 42.84 -21.84
CA VAL A 13 -20.20 43.38 -21.69
C VAL A 13 -20.14 44.33 -20.49
N GLU A 14 -19.12 44.19 -19.69
CA GLU A 14 -18.79 45.10 -18.57
C GLU A 14 -17.50 45.86 -18.93
N PRO A 15 -17.59 47.07 -19.45
CA PRO A 15 -16.43 47.83 -19.91
C PRO A 15 -15.55 48.40 -18.77
N GLY A 16 -15.75 47.96 -17.53
CA GLY A 16 -15.01 48.49 -16.39
C GLY A 16 -15.56 49.80 -15.83
N SER A 17 -14.98 50.30 -14.77
CA SER A 17 -15.33 51.61 -14.21
C SER A 17 -14.56 52.71 -14.88
N MET A 18 -15.29 53.76 -15.30
CA MET A 18 -14.71 54.98 -15.87
C MET A 18 -14.87 56.13 -14.89
N LEU A 19 -13.79 56.85 -14.59
CA LEU A 19 -13.83 58.02 -13.74
C LEU A 19 -13.98 59.27 -14.65
N VAL A 20 -15.01 60.07 -14.38
CA VAL A 20 -15.24 61.30 -15.10
C VAL A 20 -15.29 62.45 -14.12
N ARG A 21 -14.47 63.46 -14.33
CA ARG A 21 -14.46 64.69 -13.55
C ARG A 21 -15.41 65.72 -14.13
N ASP A 22 -16.34 66.16 -13.28
CA ASP A 22 -17.23 67.27 -13.61
C ASP A 22 -17.05 68.36 -12.55
N GLY A 23 -16.31 69.38 -12.91
CA GLY A 23 -15.93 70.48 -12.01
C GLY A 23 -15.09 70.02 -10.83
N TYR A 24 -15.60 70.13 -9.63
CA TYR A 24 -14.96 69.69 -8.40
C TYR A 24 -15.28 68.26 -8.01
N TYR A 25 -16.15 67.61 -8.72
CA TYR A 25 -16.62 66.26 -8.41
C TYR A 25 -16.03 65.24 -9.39
N GLU A 26 -15.73 64.04 -8.90
CA GLU A 26 -15.33 62.90 -9.66
C GLU A 26 -16.35 61.81 -9.56
N TYR A 27 -16.94 61.41 -10.69
CA TYR A 27 -17.98 60.39 -10.73
C TYR A 27 -17.45 59.10 -11.32
N ASN A 28 -17.73 57.99 -10.62
CA ASN A 28 -17.50 56.67 -11.17
C ASN A 28 -18.70 56.24 -12.04
N ILE A 29 -18.50 56.25 -13.36
CA ILE A 29 -19.52 55.80 -14.28
C ILE A 29 -19.39 54.31 -14.50
N ARG A 30 -20.49 53.62 -14.24
CA ARG A 30 -20.61 52.18 -14.49
C ARG A 30 -21.66 51.96 -15.55
N ILE A 31 -21.28 51.26 -16.64
CA ILE A 31 -22.21 50.85 -17.68
C ILE A 31 -22.83 49.51 -17.23
N ALA A 32 -24.14 49.49 -17.03
CA ALA A 32 -24.85 48.30 -16.53
C ALA A 32 -25.57 47.60 -17.69
N THR A 33 -24.79 46.85 -18.48
CA THR A 33 -25.30 46.01 -19.59
C THR A 33 -25.30 44.50 -19.30
N LEU A 34 -25.01 44.12 -18.06
CA LEU A 34 -24.92 42.70 -17.71
C LEU A 34 -26.30 42.04 -17.68
N LEU A 35 -26.39 40.89 -18.30
CA LEU A 35 -27.55 40.00 -18.21
C LEU A 35 -27.55 39.29 -16.86
N ARG A 36 -28.53 39.57 -16.01
CA ARG A 36 -28.61 39.03 -14.62
C ARG A 36 -29.78 38.10 -14.40
N THR A 37 -30.84 38.24 -15.18
CA THR A 37 -32.05 37.44 -15.07
C THR A 37 -32.43 36.86 -16.44
N PRO A 38 -33.19 35.76 -16.49
CA PRO A 38 -33.70 35.21 -17.73
C PRO A 38 -34.58 36.22 -18.47
N GLU A 39 -35.27 37.10 -17.75
CA GLU A 39 -36.08 38.17 -18.34
C GLU A 39 -35.22 39.20 -19.08
N ASP A 40 -34.00 39.51 -18.60
CA ASP A 40 -33.08 40.39 -19.33
C ASP A 40 -32.71 39.78 -20.68
N VAL A 41 -32.49 38.47 -20.71
CA VAL A 41 -32.22 37.74 -21.97
C VAL A 41 -33.42 37.77 -22.91
N LYS A 42 -34.63 37.53 -22.41
CA LYS A 42 -35.88 37.55 -23.22
C LYS A 42 -36.13 38.91 -23.89
N ASN A 43 -35.77 40.00 -23.20
CA ASN A 43 -36.08 41.34 -23.62
C ASN A 43 -34.97 41.99 -24.48
N ILE A 44 -33.92 41.27 -24.86
CA ILE A 44 -32.89 41.75 -25.77
C ILE A 44 -33.51 42.05 -27.13
N TYR A 45 -33.16 43.21 -27.71
CA TYR A 45 -33.63 43.61 -29.02
C TYR A 45 -32.67 43.14 -30.11
N ILE A 46 -33.21 42.54 -31.15
CA ILE A 46 -32.49 42.12 -32.36
C ILE A 46 -33.06 42.87 -33.55
N ARG A 47 -32.19 43.41 -34.38
CA ARG A 47 -32.55 44.05 -35.62
C ARG A 47 -32.31 43.13 -36.80
N LYS A 48 -33.36 42.87 -37.60
CA LYS A 48 -33.26 42.14 -38.87
C LYS A 48 -33.82 42.93 -39.99
N GLY A 49 -32.97 43.54 -40.80
CA GLY A 49 -33.36 44.52 -41.80
C GLY A 49 -33.95 45.79 -41.17
N GLU A 50 -35.19 46.11 -41.49
CA GLU A 50 -35.93 47.28 -40.93
C GLU A 50 -36.74 46.91 -39.66
N ARG A 51 -36.84 45.64 -39.31
CA ARG A 51 -37.64 45.19 -38.13
C ARG A 51 -36.77 45.04 -36.88
N ILE A 52 -37.26 45.58 -35.80
CA ILE A 52 -36.72 45.38 -34.45
C ILE A 52 -37.69 44.47 -33.71
N MET A 53 -37.17 43.37 -33.16
CA MET A 53 -37.93 42.33 -32.45
C MET A 53 -37.22 41.99 -31.13
N GLN A 54 -38.00 41.54 -30.16
CA GLN A 54 -37.39 40.99 -28.92
C GLN A 54 -37.03 39.52 -29.09
N LEU A 55 -35.99 39.08 -28.38
CA LEU A 55 -35.51 37.70 -28.44
C LEU A 55 -36.62 36.68 -28.14
N LYS A 56 -37.50 36.98 -27.17
CA LYS A 56 -38.68 36.13 -26.81
C LYS A 56 -39.68 35.91 -27.97
N GLU A 57 -39.63 36.74 -29.01
CA GLU A 57 -40.47 36.57 -30.20
C GLU A 57 -39.86 35.58 -31.20
N LEU A 58 -38.56 35.34 -31.09
CA LEU A 58 -37.79 34.50 -32.00
C LEU A 58 -37.47 33.12 -31.42
N CYS A 59 -37.30 33.04 -30.10
CA CYS A 59 -36.91 31.82 -29.44
C CYS A 59 -37.51 31.72 -28.03
N LYS A 60 -37.60 30.49 -27.52
CA LYS A 60 -37.99 30.21 -26.15
C LYS A 60 -36.74 30.33 -25.27
N VAL A 61 -36.86 31.08 -24.17
CA VAL A 61 -35.77 31.27 -23.20
C VAL A 61 -36.23 30.67 -21.88
N ASP A 62 -35.58 29.58 -21.48
CA ASP A 62 -35.85 28.88 -20.24
C ASP A 62 -34.55 28.52 -19.51
N ILE A 63 -34.63 28.30 -18.19
CA ILE A 63 -33.55 27.67 -17.45
C ILE A 63 -33.77 26.16 -17.53
N VAL A 64 -32.82 25.48 -18.09
CA VAL A 64 -32.85 24.01 -18.22
C VAL A 64 -31.72 23.42 -17.41
N SER A 65 -31.90 22.19 -16.95
CA SER A 65 -30.82 21.43 -16.32
C SER A 65 -29.69 21.22 -17.33
N GLN A 66 -28.45 21.30 -16.84
CA GLN A 66 -27.30 20.95 -17.66
C GLN A 66 -27.40 19.49 -18.10
N LYS A 67 -26.94 19.19 -19.31
CA LYS A 67 -26.89 17.81 -19.79
C LYS A 67 -26.08 16.95 -18.84
N GLU A 68 -26.71 15.88 -18.40
CA GLU A 68 -26.11 14.97 -17.42
C GLU A 68 -25.04 14.11 -18.11
N MET A 69 -23.82 14.19 -17.63
CA MET A 69 -22.68 13.43 -18.16
C MET A 69 -22.30 12.27 -17.26
N GLY A 70 -22.80 12.27 -16.02
CA GLY A 70 -22.58 11.22 -15.04
C GLY A 70 -23.59 11.25 -13.90
N ARG A 71 -23.69 10.15 -13.18
CA ARG A 71 -24.57 9.95 -12.03
C ARG A 71 -23.85 9.25 -10.90
N SER A 72 -24.24 9.60 -9.67
CA SER A 72 -23.85 8.88 -8.48
C SER A 72 -25.09 8.18 -7.90
N VAL A 73 -24.94 6.91 -7.54
CA VAL A 73 -25.98 6.08 -6.96
C VAL A 73 -25.47 5.45 -5.67
N ALA A 74 -26.24 5.56 -4.59
CA ALA A 74 -25.92 4.94 -3.31
C ALA A 74 -27.14 4.18 -2.79
N GLY A 75 -26.96 2.90 -2.42
CA GLY A 75 -28.06 2.07 -1.97
C GLY A 75 -29.24 1.99 -2.95
N GLY A 76 -28.98 1.97 -4.27
CA GLY A 76 -29.98 1.96 -5.33
C GLY A 76 -30.75 3.26 -5.52
N LYS A 77 -30.40 4.35 -4.81
CA LYS A 77 -31.01 5.67 -4.95
C LYS A 77 -30.03 6.66 -5.58
N ARG A 78 -30.54 7.61 -6.34
CA ARG A 78 -29.74 8.72 -6.87
C ARG A 78 -29.18 9.54 -5.73
N ALA A 79 -27.89 9.79 -5.74
CA ALA A 79 -27.16 10.48 -4.69
C ALA A 79 -26.31 11.63 -5.22
N VAL A 80 -25.90 12.52 -4.33
CA VAL A 80 -24.85 13.52 -4.56
C VAL A 80 -23.67 13.15 -3.68
N THR A 81 -22.52 12.90 -4.29
CA THR A 81 -21.31 12.54 -3.57
C THR A 81 -20.50 13.78 -3.24
N LEU A 82 -20.16 13.91 -1.96
CA LEU A 82 -19.24 14.91 -1.45
C LEU A 82 -17.91 14.25 -1.10
N ALA A 83 -16.88 14.51 -1.89
CA ALA A 83 -15.52 14.03 -1.60
C ALA A 83 -14.86 14.95 -0.58
N ILE A 84 -14.60 14.44 0.62
CA ILE A 84 -13.98 15.19 1.72
C ILE A 84 -12.51 14.76 1.80
N ILE A 85 -11.62 15.68 1.51
CA ILE A 85 -10.18 15.45 1.45
C ILE A 85 -9.51 16.11 2.65
N LYS A 86 -8.76 15.31 3.42
CA LYS A 86 -7.98 15.79 4.55
C LYS A 86 -6.77 16.60 4.06
N GLN A 87 -6.49 17.74 4.66
CA GLN A 87 -5.23 18.43 4.49
C GLN A 87 -4.08 17.62 5.12
N SER A 88 -2.87 17.72 4.56
CA SER A 88 -1.69 16.98 5.02
C SER A 88 -1.38 17.19 6.49
N ASP A 89 -1.56 18.41 6.98
CA ASP A 89 -1.16 18.83 8.33
C ASP A 89 -2.28 18.63 9.38
N GLU A 90 -3.51 18.26 8.97
CA GLU A 90 -4.63 18.10 9.88
C GLU A 90 -4.61 16.70 10.54
N ASN A 91 -5.08 16.61 11.77
CA ASN A 91 -5.23 15.34 12.46
C ASN A 91 -6.51 14.64 11.99
N MET A 92 -6.42 13.34 11.66
CA MET A 92 -7.53 12.53 11.17
C MET A 92 -8.66 12.41 12.20
N ASP A 93 -8.34 12.26 13.48
CA ASP A 93 -9.33 12.13 14.55
C ASP A 93 -10.16 13.42 14.73
N VAL A 94 -9.50 14.59 14.66
CA VAL A 94 -10.16 15.90 14.73
C VAL A 94 -11.07 16.10 13.51
N MET A 95 -10.61 15.72 12.32
CA MET A 95 -11.41 15.78 11.11
C MET A 95 -12.66 14.89 11.21
N LYS A 96 -12.50 13.66 11.69
CA LYS A 96 -13.59 12.69 11.90
C LYS A 96 -14.67 13.23 12.84
N GLU A 97 -14.26 13.79 13.97
CA GLU A 97 -15.17 14.39 14.94
C GLU A 97 -15.96 15.55 14.33
N LYS A 98 -15.27 16.48 13.67
CA LYS A 98 -15.89 17.60 12.95
C LYS A 98 -16.81 17.15 11.83
N LEU A 99 -16.43 16.12 11.08
CA LEU A 99 -17.26 15.56 10.02
C LEU A 99 -18.56 14.99 10.58
N LYS A 100 -18.48 14.23 11.67
CA LYS A 100 -19.65 13.69 12.34
C LYS A 100 -20.58 14.79 12.86
N GLU A 101 -20.04 15.78 13.57
CA GLU A 101 -20.83 16.93 14.05
C GLU A 101 -21.52 17.66 12.89
N THR A 102 -20.80 17.88 11.78
CA THR A 102 -21.32 18.55 10.60
C THR A 102 -22.42 17.73 9.92
N THR A 103 -22.20 16.42 9.78
CA THR A 103 -23.21 15.52 9.20
C THR A 103 -24.46 15.45 10.05
N ASP A 104 -24.32 15.33 11.37
CA ASP A 104 -25.44 15.31 12.33
C ASP A 104 -26.22 16.65 12.30
N TYR A 105 -25.49 17.77 12.18
CA TYR A 105 -26.11 19.09 12.04
C TYR A 105 -26.96 19.19 10.77
N PHE A 106 -26.39 18.79 9.59
CA PHE A 106 -27.13 18.82 8.33
C PHE A 106 -28.29 17.83 8.30
N ALA A 107 -28.13 16.65 8.87
CA ALA A 107 -29.21 15.66 9.00
C ALA A 107 -30.38 16.21 9.83
N SER A 108 -30.10 16.99 10.88
CA SER A 108 -31.15 17.65 11.67
C SER A 108 -31.85 18.79 10.92
N LEU A 109 -31.11 19.48 10.03
CA LEU A 109 -31.62 20.61 9.26
C LEU A 109 -32.46 20.17 8.05
N TYR A 110 -32.09 19.04 7.47
CA TYR A 110 -32.74 18.48 6.27
C TYR A 110 -33.17 17.02 6.48
N PRO A 111 -34.28 16.81 7.22
CA PRO A 111 -34.75 15.47 7.58
C PRO A 111 -35.20 14.61 6.37
N ASP A 112 -35.44 15.24 5.23
CA ASP A 112 -35.83 14.57 3.99
C ASP A 112 -34.62 14.04 3.19
N ILE A 113 -33.40 14.36 3.62
CA ILE A 113 -32.15 13.94 2.99
C ILE A 113 -31.46 12.93 3.89
N GLU A 114 -31.17 11.77 3.33
CA GLU A 114 -30.37 10.73 3.99
C GLU A 114 -28.87 11.02 3.77
N PHE A 115 -28.12 11.15 4.87
CA PHE A 115 -26.68 11.32 4.83
C PHE A 115 -26.00 10.01 5.22
N SER A 116 -25.13 9.48 4.36
CA SER A 116 -24.32 8.31 4.64
C SER A 116 -22.84 8.59 4.31
N VAL A 117 -21.95 7.96 5.04
CA VAL A 117 -20.51 8.04 4.79
C VAL A 117 -20.09 6.71 4.18
N SER A 118 -19.58 6.76 2.94
CA SER A 118 -19.02 5.60 2.25
C SER A 118 -17.51 5.78 2.06
N ARG A 119 -16.80 4.69 1.82
CA ARG A 119 -15.33 4.66 1.63
C ARG A 119 -14.59 5.38 2.78
N ASN A 120 -14.96 5.03 4.02
CA ASN A 120 -14.46 5.70 5.21
C ASN A 120 -13.04 5.22 5.56
N GLN A 121 -12.02 5.95 5.12
CA GLN A 121 -10.63 5.63 5.42
C GLN A 121 -10.25 5.78 6.90
N THR A 122 -11.08 6.48 7.71
CA THR A 122 -10.80 6.63 9.15
C THR A 122 -11.09 5.35 9.93
N GLU A 123 -12.05 4.53 9.49
CA GLU A 123 -12.37 3.26 10.14
C GLU A 123 -11.18 2.31 10.13
N LEU A 124 -10.45 2.28 9.00
CA LEU A 124 -9.26 1.48 8.86
C LEU A 124 -8.19 1.86 9.88
N LEU A 125 -7.98 3.16 10.08
CA LEU A 125 -7.00 3.67 11.05
C LEU A 125 -7.42 3.34 12.49
N ASP A 126 -8.68 3.60 12.86
CA ASP A 126 -9.22 3.30 14.20
C ASP A 126 -9.11 1.81 14.51
N TYR A 127 -9.51 0.98 13.55
CA TYR A 127 -9.46 -0.47 13.69
C TYR A 127 -8.02 -0.96 13.89
N THR A 128 -7.10 -0.45 13.08
CA THR A 128 -5.68 -0.80 13.17
C THR A 128 -5.06 -0.38 14.49
N ILE A 129 -5.32 0.85 14.97
CA ILE A 129 -4.81 1.33 16.26
C ILE A 129 -5.38 0.50 17.41
N SER A 130 -6.68 0.21 17.40
CA SER A 130 -7.34 -0.61 18.42
C SER A 130 -6.74 -2.02 18.49
N ASN A 131 -6.55 -2.65 17.34
CA ASN A 131 -5.95 -3.98 17.25
C ASN A 131 -4.47 -3.99 17.67
N LEU A 132 -3.72 -2.96 17.31
CA LEU A 132 -2.34 -2.82 17.78
C LEU A 132 -2.26 -2.69 19.30
N GLN A 133 -3.16 -1.92 19.92
CA GLN A 133 -3.26 -1.83 21.38
C GLN A 133 -3.64 -3.17 22.01
N GLN A 134 -4.56 -3.91 21.40
CA GLN A 134 -4.95 -5.25 21.86
C GLN A 134 -3.79 -6.23 21.73
N ASN A 135 -3.08 -6.25 20.60
CA ASN A 135 -1.93 -7.11 20.37
C ASN A 135 -0.78 -6.80 21.33
N LEU A 136 -0.51 -5.52 21.60
CA LEU A 136 0.46 -5.10 22.60
C LEU A 136 0.07 -5.60 23.99
N SER A 137 -1.19 -5.48 24.38
CA SER A 137 -1.71 -5.89 25.68
C SER A 137 -1.67 -7.42 25.85
N LEU A 138 -2.04 -8.17 24.82
CA LEU A 138 -1.96 -9.64 24.80
C LEU A 138 -0.51 -10.13 24.83
N GLY A 139 0.35 -9.50 24.01
CA GLY A 139 1.78 -9.80 24.02
C GLY A 139 2.39 -9.59 25.41
N PHE A 140 2.05 -8.45 26.04
CA PHE A 140 2.47 -8.15 27.40
C PHE A 140 2.00 -9.20 28.41
N LEU A 141 0.75 -9.63 28.31
CA LEU A 141 0.18 -10.68 29.16
C LEU A 141 0.91 -12.01 29.00
N PHE A 142 1.18 -12.44 27.76
CA PHE A 142 1.91 -13.68 27.49
C PHE A 142 3.34 -13.63 28.02
N ILE A 143 4.04 -12.52 27.81
CA ILE A 143 5.38 -12.27 28.33
C ILE A 143 5.38 -12.36 29.86
N PHE A 144 4.41 -11.73 30.53
CA PHE A 144 4.29 -11.76 31.97
C PHE A 144 4.08 -13.22 32.49
N ILE A 145 3.23 -13.98 31.79
CA ILE A 145 2.98 -15.39 32.13
C ILE A 145 4.27 -16.22 32.00
N VAL A 146 5.00 -16.08 30.90
CA VAL A 146 6.27 -16.78 30.66
C VAL A 146 7.29 -16.40 31.73
N ALA A 147 7.43 -15.13 32.05
CA ALA A 147 8.36 -14.68 33.07
C ALA A 147 8.01 -15.22 34.47
N VAL A 148 6.72 -15.27 34.85
CA VAL A 148 6.28 -15.90 36.11
C VAL A 148 6.60 -17.39 36.14
N LEU A 149 6.39 -18.10 35.04
CA LEU A 149 6.65 -19.53 34.93
C LEU A 149 8.13 -19.88 35.13
N PHE A 150 9.04 -19.11 34.49
CA PHE A 150 10.46 -19.39 34.49
C PHE A 150 11.19 -18.85 35.72
N LEU A 151 10.81 -17.68 36.25
CA LEU A 151 11.46 -17.05 37.41
C LEU A 151 10.91 -17.56 38.75
N GLY A 152 9.73 -18.22 38.75
CA GLY A 152 9.12 -18.77 39.94
C GLY A 152 8.74 -17.74 41.03
N ASP A 153 8.85 -16.44 40.69
CA ASP A 153 8.54 -15.32 41.59
C ASP A 153 7.73 -14.27 40.82
N VAL A 154 6.71 -13.68 41.43
CA VAL A 154 5.87 -12.65 40.82
C VAL A 154 6.56 -11.27 40.82
N ARG A 155 7.57 -11.08 41.66
CA ARG A 155 8.29 -9.79 41.78
C ARG A 155 9.15 -9.48 40.58
N SER A 156 9.93 -10.45 40.14
CA SER A 156 10.82 -10.27 39.00
C SER A 156 10.05 -9.93 37.69
N PRO A 157 8.95 -10.61 37.33
CA PRO A 157 8.09 -10.22 36.23
C PRO A 157 7.48 -8.82 36.38
N LEU A 158 7.10 -8.40 37.59
CA LEU A 158 6.60 -7.05 37.85
C LEU A 158 7.68 -5.99 37.63
N ILE A 159 8.89 -6.22 38.05
CA ILE A 159 10.05 -5.33 37.83
C ILE A 159 10.33 -5.21 36.34
N ILE A 160 10.36 -6.34 35.62
CA ILE A 160 10.53 -6.39 34.17
C ILE A 160 9.41 -5.60 33.48
N GLY A 161 8.16 -5.80 33.89
CA GLY A 161 7.00 -5.08 33.35
C GLY A 161 7.09 -3.57 33.53
N ILE A 162 7.45 -3.10 34.75
CA ILE A 162 7.63 -1.67 35.02
C ILE A 162 8.78 -1.09 34.18
N SER A 163 9.91 -1.81 34.10
CA SER A 163 11.05 -1.39 33.27
C SER A 163 10.66 -1.26 31.80
N MET A 164 9.86 -2.20 31.28
CA MET A 164 9.39 -2.19 29.89
C MET A 164 8.42 -1.04 29.61
N VAL A 165 7.42 -0.82 30.47
CA VAL A 165 6.52 0.33 30.33
C VAL A 165 7.29 1.66 30.36
N THR A 166 8.26 1.78 31.26
CA THR A 166 9.13 2.96 31.33
C THR A 166 9.92 3.14 30.02
N SER A 167 10.45 2.06 29.47
CA SER A 167 11.19 2.10 28.20
C SER A 167 10.28 2.56 27.04
N ILE A 168 9.05 2.06 26.97
CA ILE A 168 8.07 2.48 25.95
C ILE A 168 7.73 3.98 26.08
N VAL A 169 7.47 4.46 27.30
CA VAL A 169 7.18 5.89 27.56
C VAL A 169 8.35 6.77 27.12
N ILE A 170 9.57 6.38 27.43
CA ILE A 170 10.77 7.11 27.00
C ILE A 170 10.92 7.04 25.48
N THR A 171 10.59 5.92 24.84
CA THR A 171 10.61 5.78 23.37
C THR A 171 9.62 6.75 22.72
N PHE A 172 8.40 6.88 23.25
CA PHE A 172 7.43 7.89 22.77
C PHE A 172 7.94 9.32 22.95
N PHE A 173 8.66 9.60 24.04
CA PHE A 173 9.31 10.91 24.20
C PHE A 173 10.32 11.19 23.09
N PHE A 174 11.11 10.19 22.70
CA PHE A 174 12.04 10.32 21.57
C PHE A 174 11.31 10.46 20.22
N PHE A 175 10.18 9.77 20.01
CA PHE A 175 9.35 9.97 18.82
C PHE A 175 8.91 11.43 18.70
N TYR A 176 8.41 12.01 19.80
CA TYR A 176 8.03 13.43 19.85
C TYR A 176 9.20 14.34 19.53
N PHE A 177 10.37 14.11 20.13
CA PHE A 177 11.56 14.94 19.94
C PHE A 177 12.14 14.83 18.52
N CYS A 178 12.08 13.66 17.90
CA CYS A 178 12.58 13.41 16.54
C CYS A 178 11.51 13.63 15.46
N HIS A 179 10.33 14.12 15.81
CA HIS A 179 9.20 14.34 14.91
C HIS A 179 8.74 13.08 14.14
N VAL A 180 8.88 11.91 14.73
CA VAL A 180 8.36 10.66 14.19
C VAL A 180 6.88 10.56 14.53
N SER A 181 6.04 10.38 13.51
CA SER A 181 4.60 10.25 13.69
C SER A 181 4.22 8.89 14.30
N LEU A 182 3.17 8.88 15.12
CA LEU A 182 2.53 7.64 15.56
C LEU A 182 1.63 7.14 14.44
N ASN A 183 2.14 6.23 13.65
CA ASN A 183 1.44 5.59 12.54
C ASN A 183 1.47 4.06 12.70
N VAL A 184 0.74 3.37 11.81
CA VAL A 184 0.66 1.90 11.81
C VAL A 184 2.05 1.24 11.79
N ILE A 185 2.99 1.83 11.07
CA ILE A 185 4.33 1.28 10.82
C ILE A 185 5.25 1.52 12.01
N SER A 186 5.26 2.74 12.56
CA SER A 186 6.05 3.05 13.77
C SER A 186 5.56 2.26 14.98
N LEU A 187 4.22 2.10 15.13
CA LEU A 187 3.63 1.28 16.20
C LEU A 187 3.90 -0.20 15.99
N SER A 188 3.88 -0.70 14.77
CA SER A 188 4.24 -2.10 14.49
C SER A 188 5.71 -2.37 14.80
N GLY A 189 6.59 -1.44 14.46
CA GLY A 189 7.99 -1.47 14.87
C GLY A 189 8.15 -1.50 16.40
N LEU A 190 7.33 -0.74 17.11
CA LEU A 190 7.34 -0.75 18.56
C LEU A 190 6.87 -2.08 19.14
N ILE A 191 5.84 -2.73 18.59
CA ILE A 191 5.39 -4.07 19.02
C ILE A 191 6.53 -5.08 18.85
N LEU A 192 7.19 -5.06 17.71
CA LEU A 192 8.36 -5.89 17.45
C LEU A 192 9.48 -5.60 18.45
N ALA A 193 9.76 -4.31 18.71
CA ALA A 193 10.76 -3.88 19.68
C ALA A 193 10.43 -4.36 21.09
N VAL A 194 9.16 -4.36 21.49
CA VAL A 194 8.73 -4.83 22.83
C VAL A 194 9.15 -6.27 23.09
N GLY A 195 9.00 -7.17 22.11
CA GLY A 195 9.48 -8.55 22.22
C GLY A 195 10.99 -8.65 22.49
N MET A 196 11.79 -7.76 21.87
CA MET A 196 13.24 -7.72 22.01
C MET A 196 13.73 -6.91 23.23
N MET A 197 12.98 -5.89 23.62
CA MET A 197 13.31 -5.03 24.77
C MET A 197 13.30 -5.80 26.09
N ILE A 198 12.46 -6.82 26.19
CA ILE A 198 12.34 -7.62 27.41
C ILE A 198 13.57 -8.48 27.66
N ASP A 199 14.30 -8.87 26.62
CA ASP A 199 15.48 -9.72 26.73
C ASP A 199 16.54 -9.08 27.63
N SER A 200 16.77 -7.78 27.46
CA SER A 200 17.69 -7.01 28.30
C SER A 200 17.31 -7.07 29.79
N ALA A 201 16.02 -6.92 30.07
CA ALA A 201 15.52 -6.95 31.45
C ALA A 201 15.57 -8.38 32.05
N ILE A 202 15.28 -9.40 31.24
CA ILE A 202 15.37 -10.80 31.65
C ILE A 202 16.82 -11.18 32.04
N ILE A 203 17.77 -10.87 31.15
CA ILE A 203 19.17 -11.25 31.33
C ILE A 203 19.74 -10.62 32.59
N VAL A 204 19.48 -9.32 32.83
CA VAL A 204 19.96 -8.64 34.06
C VAL A 204 19.29 -9.23 35.32
N THR A 205 17.95 -9.40 35.26
CA THR A 205 17.20 -9.95 36.41
C THR A 205 17.67 -11.35 36.78
N GLU A 206 17.85 -12.20 35.77
CA GLU A 206 18.32 -13.58 35.96
C GLU A 206 19.76 -13.58 36.54
N ASN A 207 20.66 -12.77 36.01
CA ASN A 207 22.03 -12.72 36.52
C ASN A 207 22.08 -12.19 37.96
N ILE A 208 21.30 -11.17 38.32
CA ILE A 208 21.16 -10.70 39.70
C ILE A 208 20.65 -11.84 40.61
N SER A 209 19.66 -12.61 40.16
CA SER A 209 19.08 -13.74 40.89
C SER A 209 20.12 -14.83 41.13
N GLN A 210 20.92 -15.21 40.11
CA GLN A 210 22.02 -16.17 40.23
C GLN A 210 23.06 -15.76 41.28
N TYR A 211 23.43 -14.45 41.37
CA TYR A 211 24.35 -13.99 42.42
C TYR A 211 23.73 -14.05 43.82
N ARG A 212 22.39 -13.82 43.90
CA ARG A 212 21.69 -14.02 45.20
C ARG A 212 21.66 -15.49 45.62
N GLU A 213 21.42 -16.41 44.72
CA GLU A 213 21.43 -17.86 44.98
C GLU A 213 22.82 -18.32 45.42
N ARG A 214 23.89 -17.68 44.96
CA ARG A 214 25.27 -17.90 45.41
C ARG A 214 25.58 -17.32 46.80
N GLY A 215 24.61 -16.68 47.46
CA GLY A 215 24.73 -16.14 48.82
C GLY A 215 25.28 -14.70 48.93
N TYR A 216 25.37 -13.95 47.84
CA TYR A 216 25.76 -12.54 47.88
C TYR A 216 24.66 -11.66 48.49
N SER A 217 25.07 -10.56 49.18
CA SER A 217 24.12 -9.59 49.69
C SER A 217 23.34 -8.93 48.59
N LEU A 218 22.07 -8.51 48.83
CA LEU A 218 21.19 -7.93 47.83
C LEU A 218 21.85 -6.77 47.04
N LYS A 219 22.48 -5.82 47.72
CA LYS A 219 23.18 -4.68 47.08
C LYS A 219 24.35 -5.16 46.19
N ARG A 220 25.13 -6.14 46.66
CA ARG A 220 26.27 -6.65 45.91
C ARG A 220 25.81 -7.49 44.71
N SER A 221 24.73 -8.26 44.84
CA SER A 221 24.16 -9.02 43.73
C SER A 221 23.66 -8.09 42.64
N CYS A 222 22.96 -6.98 42.97
CA CYS A 222 22.54 -5.99 42.03
C CYS A 222 23.72 -5.33 41.32
N ALA A 223 24.77 -4.92 42.09
CA ALA A 223 25.92 -4.24 41.48
C ALA A 223 26.74 -5.17 40.56
N VAL A 224 27.17 -6.32 41.07
CA VAL A 224 28.03 -7.25 40.31
C VAL A 224 27.26 -7.92 39.19
N GLY A 225 26.02 -8.38 39.46
CA GLY A 225 25.21 -9.04 38.44
C GLY A 225 24.84 -8.11 37.26
N THR A 226 24.65 -6.81 37.50
CA THR A 226 24.42 -5.87 36.40
C THR A 226 25.72 -5.52 35.68
N THR A 227 26.82 -5.25 36.41
CA THR A 227 28.12 -4.89 35.79
C THR A 227 28.63 -5.95 34.83
N GLU A 228 28.50 -7.22 35.18
CA GLU A 228 28.89 -8.35 34.31
C GLU A 228 28.12 -8.37 32.99
N MET A 229 26.89 -7.89 32.98
CA MET A 229 26.01 -7.93 31.79
C MET A 229 26.12 -6.68 30.91
N ILE A 230 26.83 -5.61 31.31
CA ILE A 230 26.94 -4.37 30.53
C ILE A 230 27.47 -4.63 29.12
N THR A 231 28.64 -5.28 29.01
CA THR A 231 29.30 -5.52 27.72
C THR A 231 28.55 -6.51 26.83
N PRO A 232 28.12 -7.70 27.31
CA PRO A 232 27.34 -8.62 26.47
C PRO A 232 26.05 -8.02 25.98
N MET A 233 25.31 -7.28 26.82
CA MET A 233 24.06 -6.65 26.42
C MET A 233 24.27 -5.50 25.43
N LEU A 234 25.36 -4.70 25.59
CA LEU A 234 25.67 -3.64 24.63
C LEU A 234 25.89 -4.23 23.23
N SER A 235 26.71 -5.26 23.17
CA SER A 235 26.99 -5.91 21.89
C SER A 235 25.75 -6.55 21.27
N SER A 236 24.94 -7.22 22.08
CA SER A 236 23.67 -7.77 21.66
C SER A 236 22.73 -6.70 21.09
N SER A 237 22.58 -5.59 21.78
CA SER A 237 21.76 -4.47 21.31
C SER A 237 22.35 -3.86 20.03
N LEU A 238 23.67 -3.68 19.96
CA LEU A 238 24.34 -3.14 18.77
C LEU A 238 24.26 -4.07 17.55
N THR A 239 24.37 -5.40 17.74
CA THR A 239 24.23 -6.37 16.65
C THR A 239 22.82 -6.38 16.10
N THR A 240 21.81 -6.30 16.96
CA THR A 240 20.41 -6.17 16.53
C THR A 240 20.17 -4.83 15.81
N ILE A 241 20.66 -3.72 16.35
CA ILE A 241 20.57 -2.40 15.69
C ILE A 241 21.27 -2.39 14.33
N ALA A 242 22.42 -3.04 14.21
CA ALA A 242 23.19 -3.13 12.97
C ALA A 242 22.41 -3.77 11.80
N VAL A 243 21.40 -4.56 12.12
CA VAL A 243 20.51 -5.16 11.12
C VAL A 243 19.47 -4.15 10.62
N PHE A 244 19.02 -3.25 11.49
CA PHE A 244 18.00 -2.25 11.14
C PHE A 244 18.58 -1.00 10.45
N VAL A 245 19.81 -0.63 10.76
CA VAL A 245 20.45 0.56 10.19
C VAL A 245 20.50 0.56 8.65
N PRO A 246 20.88 -0.53 7.97
CA PRO A 246 20.87 -0.57 6.51
C PRO A 246 19.47 -0.43 5.89
N LEU A 247 18.40 -0.83 6.60
CA LEU A 247 17.01 -0.67 6.12
C LEU A 247 16.61 0.81 5.98
N ILE A 248 17.22 1.71 6.78
CA ILE A 248 17.00 3.17 6.68
C ILE A 248 17.48 3.72 5.32
N PHE A 249 18.45 3.08 4.69
CA PHE A 249 19.01 3.49 3.40
C PHE A 249 18.33 2.84 2.19
N MET A 250 17.25 2.11 2.39
CA MET A 250 16.45 1.54 1.32
C MET A 250 15.83 2.63 0.45
N SER A 251 15.77 2.43 -0.86
CA SER A 251 15.26 3.42 -1.80
C SER A 251 13.73 3.34 -1.98
N GLY A 252 13.14 4.44 -2.48
CA GLY A 252 11.73 4.48 -2.84
C GLY A 252 10.74 4.48 -1.65
N ILE A 253 9.51 4.11 -1.93
CA ILE A 253 8.40 4.10 -0.96
C ILE A 253 8.67 3.13 0.20
N ALA A 254 9.23 1.96 -0.11
CA ALA A 254 9.58 0.96 0.90
C ALA A 254 10.57 1.54 1.93
N GLY A 255 11.59 2.27 1.47
CA GLY A 255 12.55 2.91 2.37
C GLY A 255 11.92 3.95 3.30
N ALA A 256 11.04 4.81 2.77
CA ALA A 256 10.33 5.81 3.56
C ALA A 256 9.48 5.19 4.67
N ILE A 257 8.85 4.05 4.39
CA ILE A 257 8.00 3.31 5.32
C ILE A 257 8.84 2.61 6.39
N PHE A 258 9.86 1.85 5.99
CA PHE A 258 10.67 1.09 6.94
C PHE A 258 11.63 1.94 7.76
N MET A 259 11.89 3.18 7.36
CA MET A 259 12.62 4.15 8.17
C MET A 259 11.95 4.36 9.54
N ASP A 260 10.62 4.58 9.59
CA ASP A 260 9.88 4.75 10.84
C ASP A 260 9.92 3.50 11.70
N GLN A 261 9.81 2.31 11.10
CA GLN A 261 9.89 1.04 11.79
C GLN A 261 11.30 0.80 12.37
N ALA A 262 12.33 0.94 11.54
CA ALA A 262 13.72 0.76 11.94
C ALA A 262 14.14 1.75 13.03
N PHE A 263 13.69 3.00 12.93
CA PHE A 263 13.90 4.02 13.96
C PHE A 263 13.23 3.62 15.27
N SER A 264 11.98 3.18 15.23
CA SER A 264 11.20 2.75 16.41
C SER A 264 11.92 1.63 17.16
N ILE A 265 12.39 0.63 16.43
CA ILE A 265 13.10 -0.52 17.00
C ILE A 265 14.47 -0.08 17.55
N THR A 266 15.22 0.69 16.79
CA THR A 266 16.56 1.15 17.19
C THR A 266 16.51 1.96 18.48
N VAL A 267 15.60 2.94 18.56
CA VAL A 267 15.41 3.78 19.76
C VAL A 267 14.90 2.92 20.92
N GLY A 268 13.92 2.05 20.67
CA GLY A 268 13.39 1.15 21.71
C GLY A 268 14.47 0.27 22.33
N LEU A 269 15.31 -0.36 21.52
CA LEU A 269 16.42 -1.21 21.98
C LEU A 269 17.48 -0.42 22.77
N MET A 270 17.87 0.76 22.29
CA MET A 270 18.82 1.62 22.99
C MET A 270 18.29 2.02 24.38
N ILE A 271 17.02 2.41 24.45
CA ILE A 271 16.38 2.79 25.71
C ILE A 271 16.24 1.58 26.63
N SER A 272 15.88 0.42 26.10
CA SER A 272 15.79 -0.82 26.88
C SER A 272 17.14 -1.22 27.50
N TYR A 273 18.23 -1.08 26.75
CA TYR A 273 19.58 -1.28 27.27
C TYR A 273 19.88 -0.33 28.45
N ILE A 274 19.61 0.98 28.29
CA ILE A 274 19.85 1.99 29.33
C ILE A 274 18.99 1.71 30.56
N THR A 275 17.71 1.44 30.39
CA THR A 275 16.79 1.14 31.50
C THR A 275 17.14 -0.19 32.19
N GLY A 276 17.58 -1.20 31.43
CA GLY A 276 18.05 -2.48 31.95
C GLY A 276 19.25 -2.35 32.88
N ILE A 277 20.19 -1.45 32.57
CA ILE A 277 21.39 -1.23 33.37
C ILE A 277 21.14 -0.26 34.53
N MET A 278 20.36 0.82 34.33
CA MET A 278 20.22 1.88 35.32
C MET A 278 18.97 1.70 36.20
N LEU A 279 17.81 1.48 35.61
CA LEU A 279 16.54 1.44 36.35
C LEU A 279 16.28 0.10 36.99
N LEU A 280 16.50 -1.00 36.27
CA LEU A 280 16.12 -2.33 36.73
C LEU A 280 16.83 -2.79 38.01
N PRO A 281 18.16 -2.63 38.22
CA PRO A 281 18.79 -2.98 39.49
C PRO A 281 18.29 -2.16 40.66
N VAL A 282 17.89 -0.89 40.45
CA VAL A 282 17.28 -0.04 41.47
C VAL A 282 15.88 -0.56 41.84
N LEU A 283 15.05 -0.85 40.85
CA LEU A 283 13.73 -1.46 41.06
C LEU A 283 13.85 -2.82 41.79
N TYR A 284 14.82 -3.64 41.39
CA TYR A 284 15.08 -4.94 42.02
C TYR A 284 15.42 -4.76 43.52
N LEU A 285 16.31 -3.81 43.81
CA LEU A 285 16.67 -3.47 45.18
C LEU A 285 15.47 -2.98 46.01
N LEU A 286 14.64 -2.11 45.46
CA LEU A 286 13.45 -1.57 46.12
C LEU A 286 12.41 -2.67 46.44
N PHE A 287 12.03 -3.46 45.42
CA PHE A 287 10.98 -4.49 45.55
C PHE A 287 11.40 -5.62 46.50
N TYR A 288 12.68 -5.98 46.55
CA TYR A 288 13.15 -7.02 47.44
C TYR A 288 13.47 -6.50 48.85
N LYS A 289 13.69 -5.18 49.02
CA LYS A 289 13.84 -4.56 50.35
C LYS A 289 12.50 -4.37 51.08
N VAL A 290 11.42 -4.05 50.35
CA VAL A 290 10.09 -3.78 50.89
C VAL A 290 9.38 -5.05 51.42
N GLY A 291 9.93 -6.25 51.15
CA GLY A 291 9.49 -7.47 51.86
C GLY A 291 8.07 -7.94 51.54
N ILE A 292 7.56 -7.68 50.32
CA ILE A 292 6.28 -8.22 49.87
C ILE A 292 6.37 -9.76 49.91
N ARG A 293 5.67 -10.40 50.88
CA ARG A 293 5.65 -11.88 51.04
C ARG A 293 4.99 -12.51 49.80
N SER A 294 5.80 -13.01 48.87
CA SER A 294 5.34 -13.64 47.65
C SER A 294 5.44 -15.18 47.68
N LYS A 295 5.02 -15.81 48.77
CA LYS A 295 4.72 -17.25 48.72
C LYS A 295 3.22 -17.44 48.57
N GLY A 296 2.70 -17.08 47.42
CA GLY A 296 1.32 -17.31 47.03
C GLY A 296 1.08 -18.78 46.61
N PHE A 297 -0.17 -19.20 46.63
CA PHE A 297 -0.65 -20.55 46.25
C PHE A 297 -0.20 -20.94 44.83
N LEU A 298 -0.05 -19.98 43.91
CA LEU A 298 0.45 -20.18 42.57
C LEU A 298 1.93 -20.60 42.52
N SER A 299 2.81 -19.96 43.31
CA SER A 299 4.25 -20.27 43.34
C SER A 299 4.52 -21.71 43.71
N ARG A 300 3.83 -22.26 44.71
CA ARG A 300 4.03 -23.65 45.15
C ARG A 300 3.58 -24.71 44.14
N ARG A 301 2.61 -24.40 43.31
CA ARG A 301 2.09 -25.34 42.28
C ARG A 301 2.96 -25.33 41.04
N PHE A 302 3.56 -24.18 40.69
CA PHE A 302 4.47 -24.03 39.56
C PHE A 302 5.93 -24.41 39.85
N ASP A 303 6.41 -24.25 41.09
CA ASP A 303 7.73 -24.76 41.56
C ASP A 303 7.89 -26.30 41.33
N ASN A 304 6.77 -27.02 41.31
CA ASN A 304 6.78 -28.48 41.06
C ASN A 304 6.71 -28.83 39.54
N LEU A 305 6.25 -27.92 38.70
CA LEU A 305 6.08 -28.16 37.24
C LEU A 305 7.36 -27.89 36.43
N LEU A 306 8.19 -26.95 36.89
CA LEU A 306 9.44 -26.57 36.26
C LEU A 306 10.62 -26.68 37.22
N LYS A 307 10.73 -27.81 37.93
CA LYS A 307 11.98 -28.11 38.64
C LYS A 307 13.12 -28.04 37.63
N ASN A 308 14.13 -27.20 37.90
CA ASN A 308 15.33 -27.02 37.11
C ASN A 308 15.96 -28.32 36.62
N GLU A 309 15.83 -29.37 37.38
CA GLU A 309 16.37 -30.71 37.08
C GLU A 309 15.89 -31.32 35.74
N TRP A 310 14.64 -31.01 35.30
CA TRP A 310 14.14 -31.55 34.03
C TRP A 310 14.75 -30.82 32.83
N LEU A 311 14.80 -29.49 32.87
CA LEU A 311 15.40 -28.68 31.82
C LEU A 311 16.90 -28.92 31.68
N GLU A 312 17.62 -29.00 32.80
CA GLU A 312 19.05 -29.31 32.83
C GLU A 312 19.32 -30.73 32.31
N SER A 313 18.52 -31.72 32.75
CA SER A 313 18.60 -33.09 32.23
C SER A 313 18.33 -33.20 30.75
N PHE A 314 17.34 -32.39 30.22
CA PHE A 314 17.06 -32.32 28.79
C PHE A 314 18.24 -31.74 28.01
N TYR A 315 18.82 -30.67 28.52
CA TYR A 315 20.00 -30.03 27.91
C TYR A 315 21.21 -31.00 27.89
N ASP A 316 21.50 -31.63 29.04
CA ASP A 316 22.63 -32.55 29.15
C ASP A 316 22.48 -33.74 28.20
N LYS A 317 21.31 -34.38 28.18
CA LYS A 317 21.03 -35.46 27.23
C LYS A 317 21.14 -35.01 25.78
N GLY A 318 20.67 -33.80 25.48
CA GLY A 318 20.74 -33.22 24.14
C GLY A 318 22.18 -32.93 23.67
N ILE A 319 22.97 -32.31 24.55
CA ILE A 319 24.38 -31.99 24.20
C ILE A 319 25.20 -33.28 24.10
N ASP A 320 25.00 -34.26 24.98
CA ASP A 320 25.67 -35.57 24.92
C ASP A 320 25.31 -36.33 23.64
N TRP A 321 24.02 -36.27 23.21
CA TRP A 321 23.57 -36.85 21.97
C TRP A 321 24.26 -36.19 20.77
N VAL A 322 24.34 -34.86 20.73
CA VAL A 322 25.00 -34.09 19.67
C VAL A 322 26.50 -34.43 19.62
N PHE A 323 27.15 -34.50 20.77
CA PHE A 323 28.57 -34.90 20.85
C PHE A 323 28.81 -36.38 20.49
N SER A 324 27.80 -37.26 20.65
CA SER A 324 27.87 -38.65 20.20
C SER A 324 27.67 -38.78 18.68
N HIS A 325 26.78 -37.93 18.08
CA HIS A 325 26.40 -37.97 16.67
C HIS A 325 26.95 -36.82 15.84
N LYS A 326 28.19 -36.39 16.12
CA LYS A 326 28.86 -35.22 15.49
C LYS A 326 28.73 -35.15 13.95
N LYS A 327 28.91 -36.30 13.27
CA LYS A 327 28.82 -36.36 11.79
C LYS A 327 27.41 -36.04 11.29
N LEU A 328 26.38 -36.58 11.96
CA LEU A 328 24.97 -36.35 11.61
C LEU A 328 24.61 -34.88 11.81
N CYS A 329 25.04 -34.27 12.91
CA CYS A 329 24.78 -32.84 13.18
C CYS A 329 25.48 -31.95 12.14
N VAL A 330 26.74 -32.20 11.80
CA VAL A 330 27.46 -31.42 10.78
C VAL A 330 26.84 -31.61 9.39
N THR A 331 26.48 -32.86 9.01
CA THR A 331 25.82 -33.07 7.71
C THR A 331 24.41 -32.45 7.67
N GLY A 332 23.65 -32.48 8.75
CA GLY A 332 22.36 -31.80 8.86
C GLY A 332 22.51 -30.29 8.69
N THR A 333 23.48 -29.67 9.39
CA THR A 333 23.79 -28.25 9.24
C THR A 333 24.18 -27.90 7.79
N LEU A 334 25.03 -28.74 7.16
CA LEU A 334 25.44 -28.49 5.77
C LEU A 334 24.25 -28.66 4.78
N ALA A 335 23.30 -29.54 5.09
CA ALA A 335 22.12 -29.78 4.25
C ALA A 335 21.11 -28.60 4.28
N THR A 336 21.17 -27.72 5.29
CA THR A 336 20.30 -26.54 5.33
C THR A 336 20.67 -25.50 4.26
N LEU A 337 21.93 -25.45 3.79
CA LEU A 337 22.36 -24.56 2.72
C LEU A 337 21.64 -24.85 1.37
N PRO A 338 21.69 -26.09 0.83
CA PRO A 338 20.93 -26.39 -0.38
C PRO A 338 19.41 -26.29 -0.18
N LEU A 339 18.91 -26.57 1.02
CA LEU A 339 17.50 -26.37 1.35
C LEU A 339 17.11 -24.88 1.26
N CYS A 340 17.92 -23.99 1.79
CA CYS A 340 17.71 -22.55 1.72
C CYS A 340 17.63 -22.08 0.26
N VAL A 341 18.59 -22.49 -0.55
CA VAL A 341 18.64 -22.17 -1.98
C VAL A 341 17.42 -22.73 -2.72
N PHE A 342 17.06 -23.98 -2.45
CA PHE A 342 15.90 -24.61 -3.05
C PHE A 342 14.61 -23.87 -2.73
N LEU A 343 14.35 -23.57 -1.47
CA LEU A 343 13.15 -22.83 -1.04
C LEU A 343 13.12 -21.44 -1.64
N PHE A 344 14.25 -20.74 -1.68
CA PHE A 344 14.32 -19.39 -2.27
C PHE A 344 13.93 -19.38 -3.76
N TYR A 345 14.23 -20.45 -4.51
CA TYR A 345 13.84 -20.55 -5.92
C TYR A 345 12.40 -21.04 -6.12
N VAL A 346 11.89 -21.90 -5.24
CA VAL A 346 10.56 -22.49 -5.36
C VAL A 346 9.45 -21.54 -4.88
N MET A 347 9.76 -20.67 -3.91
CA MET A 347 8.77 -19.72 -3.38
C MET A 347 8.45 -18.61 -4.36
N GLU A 348 7.18 -18.30 -4.50
CA GLU A 348 6.70 -17.14 -5.23
C GLU A 348 7.19 -15.85 -4.58
N LYS A 349 7.56 -14.87 -5.41
CA LYS A 349 8.12 -13.61 -4.99
C LYS A 349 7.14 -12.50 -5.30
N GLU A 350 6.63 -11.85 -4.28
CA GLU A 350 5.70 -10.73 -4.38
C GLU A 350 6.28 -9.48 -3.73
N ARG A 351 5.77 -8.31 -4.09
CA ARG A 351 6.20 -7.06 -3.47
C ARG A 351 5.67 -6.94 -2.05
N MET A 352 4.39 -7.22 -1.88
CA MET A 352 3.67 -7.12 -0.62
C MET A 352 2.84 -8.37 -0.38
N PRO A 353 2.53 -8.72 0.88
CA PRO A 353 1.61 -9.80 1.16
C PRO A 353 0.22 -9.48 0.63
N GLN A 354 -0.48 -10.49 0.15
CA GLN A 354 -1.89 -10.35 -0.19
C GLN A 354 -2.69 -10.08 1.08
N ILE A 355 -3.52 -9.04 1.03
CA ILE A 355 -4.35 -8.63 2.15
C ILE A 355 -5.79 -8.99 1.81
N ASP A 356 -6.40 -9.82 2.64
CA ASP A 356 -7.82 -10.14 2.52
C ASP A 356 -8.66 -8.92 2.89
N GLN A 357 -9.35 -8.36 1.90
CA GLN A 357 -10.20 -7.19 2.06
C GLN A 357 -11.67 -7.55 1.92
N ASN A 358 -12.52 -6.81 2.61
CA ASN A 358 -13.98 -6.92 2.51
C ASN A 358 -14.59 -5.87 1.59
N GLU A 359 -13.77 -5.13 0.86
CA GLU A 359 -14.16 -4.07 -0.06
C GLU A 359 -13.62 -4.34 -1.47
N LEU A 360 -14.40 -3.98 -2.49
CA LEU A 360 -14.09 -4.20 -3.90
C LEU A 360 -14.53 -3.01 -4.73
N VAL A 361 -13.70 -2.61 -5.67
CA VAL A 361 -14.04 -1.69 -6.74
C VAL A 361 -14.01 -2.44 -8.06
N ALA A 362 -15.12 -2.44 -8.77
CA ALA A 362 -15.23 -2.94 -10.13
C ALA A 362 -15.36 -1.76 -11.09
N ARG A 363 -14.37 -1.58 -11.97
CA ARG A 363 -14.41 -0.57 -13.03
C ARG A 363 -14.80 -1.25 -14.33
N ILE A 364 -15.90 -0.81 -14.92
CA ILE A 364 -16.49 -1.38 -16.13
C ILE A 364 -16.33 -0.38 -17.27
N GLU A 365 -15.71 -0.81 -18.34
CA GLU A 365 -15.70 -0.14 -19.62
C GLU A 365 -16.60 -0.92 -20.58
N TRP A 366 -17.67 -0.29 -21.05
CA TRP A 366 -18.63 -0.99 -21.92
C TRP A 366 -18.13 -1.21 -23.35
N ASN A 367 -17.13 -0.46 -23.81
CA ASN A 367 -16.64 -0.46 -25.19
C ASN A 367 -17.73 -0.20 -26.24
N GLU A 368 -18.79 0.46 -25.84
CA GLU A 368 -19.91 0.86 -26.66
C GLU A 368 -20.24 2.33 -26.41
N ASN A 369 -20.59 3.07 -27.45
CA ASN A 369 -21.00 4.49 -27.33
C ASN A 369 -22.40 4.62 -26.76
N ILE A 370 -22.58 4.27 -25.51
CA ILE A 370 -23.87 4.35 -24.82
C ILE A 370 -24.06 5.71 -24.14
N HIS A 371 -25.31 6.14 -24.06
CA HIS A 371 -25.69 7.32 -23.28
C HIS A 371 -25.68 7.00 -21.78
N VAL A 372 -25.52 8.02 -20.94
CA VAL A 372 -25.49 7.85 -19.47
C VAL A 372 -26.73 7.14 -18.91
N ASP A 373 -27.88 7.30 -19.54
CA ASP A 373 -29.11 6.60 -19.12
C ASP A 373 -29.02 5.10 -19.34
N GLU A 374 -28.48 4.66 -20.46
CA GLU A 374 -28.28 3.25 -20.75
C GLU A 374 -27.17 2.66 -19.87
N ASN A 375 -26.08 3.43 -19.66
CA ASN A 375 -25.03 3.07 -18.73
C ASN A 375 -25.61 2.84 -17.32
N ASN A 376 -26.42 3.79 -16.82
CA ASN A 376 -27.10 3.65 -15.54
C ASN A 376 -28.03 2.44 -15.49
N ARG A 377 -28.79 2.16 -16.54
CA ARG A 377 -29.69 1.00 -16.61
C ARG A 377 -28.89 -0.31 -16.49
N ARG A 378 -27.76 -0.43 -17.20
CA ARG A 378 -26.88 -1.61 -17.11
C ARG A 378 -26.31 -1.78 -15.71
N VAL A 379 -25.86 -0.69 -15.09
CA VAL A 379 -25.37 -0.69 -13.71
C VAL A 379 -26.46 -1.09 -12.73
N ASP A 380 -27.68 -0.52 -12.84
CA ASP A 380 -28.82 -0.86 -11.98
C ASP A 380 -29.19 -2.36 -12.10
N ASP A 381 -29.09 -2.94 -13.29
CA ASP A 381 -29.36 -4.35 -13.51
C ASP A 381 -28.30 -5.26 -12.86
N LEU A 382 -27.03 -4.85 -12.84
CA LEU A 382 -25.96 -5.55 -12.12
C LEU A 382 -26.14 -5.41 -10.61
N MET A 383 -26.43 -4.21 -10.11
CA MET A 383 -26.56 -3.92 -8.69
C MET A 383 -27.70 -4.73 -8.04
N LYS A 384 -28.85 -4.89 -8.73
CA LYS A 384 -29.98 -5.70 -8.24
C LYS A 384 -29.63 -7.18 -8.01
N GLN A 385 -28.64 -7.70 -8.73
CA GLN A 385 -28.24 -9.10 -8.59
C GLN A 385 -27.32 -9.35 -7.40
N VAL A 386 -26.67 -8.31 -6.90
CA VAL A 386 -25.68 -8.39 -5.82
C VAL A 386 -26.14 -7.78 -4.51
N ASP A 387 -27.30 -7.12 -4.50
CA ASP A 387 -27.84 -6.37 -3.35
C ASP A 387 -27.91 -7.20 -2.06
N ASP A 388 -28.34 -8.46 -2.17
CA ASP A 388 -28.46 -9.39 -1.04
C ASP A 388 -27.10 -9.87 -0.48
N ARG A 389 -25.99 -9.62 -1.17
CA ARG A 389 -24.65 -10.13 -0.83
C ARG A 389 -23.72 -9.08 -0.27
N VAL A 390 -24.10 -7.83 -0.35
CA VAL A 390 -23.28 -6.68 0.04
C VAL A 390 -23.90 -5.92 1.20
N THR A 391 -23.08 -5.39 2.08
CA THR A 391 -23.53 -4.54 3.19
C THR A 391 -23.66 -3.08 2.76
N GLU A 392 -22.86 -2.66 1.80
CA GLU A 392 -22.85 -1.33 1.23
C GLU A 392 -22.45 -1.39 -0.23
N HIS A 393 -23.09 -0.58 -1.06
CA HIS A 393 -22.72 -0.39 -2.45
C HIS A 393 -22.94 1.03 -2.92
N THR A 394 -22.02 1.52 -3.74
CA THR A 394 -22.15 2.79 -4.45
C THR A 394 -21.72 2.63 -5.89
N ALA A 395 -22.30 3.40 -6.78
CA ALA A 395 -21.95 3.40 -8.19
C ALA A 395 -21.71 4.83 -8.69
N TYR A 396 -20.63 4.99 -9.42
CA TYR A 396 -20.33 6.17 -10.23
C TYR A 396 -20.50 5.81 -11.69
N VAL A 397 -21.50 6.37 -12.34
CA VAL A 397 -21.87 6.07 -13.72
C VAL A 397 -21.50 7.27 -14.58
N GLY A 398 -20.62 7.10 -15.56
CA GLY A 398 -20.16 8.18 -16.42
C GLY A 398 -19.21 9.16 -15.75
N MET A 399 -19.06 10.34 -16.33
CA MET A 399 -18.14 11.36 -15.85
C MET A 399 -18.52 11.89 -14.48
N GLN A 400 -17.53 11.98 -13.60
CA GLN A 400 -17.66 12.57 -12.26
C GLN A 400 -16.76 13.79 -12.19
N ASP A 401 -17.33 14.98 -12.01
CA ASP A 401 -16.59 16.22 -11.88
C ASP A 401 -16.52 16.66 -10.41
N TYR A 402 -15.35 16.66 -9.83
CA TYR A 402 -15.10 17.17 -8.49
C TYR A 402 -14.43 18.53 -8.52
N ILE A 403 -14.84 19.44 -7.64
CA ILE A 403 -14.34 20.83 -7.62
C ILE A 403 -12.83 20.91 -7.34
N LEU A 404 -12.32 20.05 -6.44
CA LEU A 404 -10.93 20.09 -5.99
C LEU A 404 -10.01 19.08 -6.70
N ASN A 405 -10.58 18.11 -7.38
CA ASN A 405 -9.81 17.12 -8.12
C ASN A 405 -10.07 17.34 -9.61
N GLY A 406 -9.05 17.62 -10.36
CA GLY A 406 -9.17 17.92 -11.78
C GLY A 406 -9.61 16.69 -12.57
N GLY A 407 -10.91 16.56 -12.77
CA GLY A 407 -11.53 15.62 -13.68
C GLY A 407 -11.62 14.18 -13.17
N SER A 408 -12.75 13.57 -13.46
CA SER A 408 -12.91 12.13 -13.34
C SER A 408 -12.09 11.43 -14.43
N GLU A 409 -11.45 10.35 -14.05
CA GLU A 409 -10.85 9.44 -15.03
C GLU A 409 -11.91 8.64 -15.80
N LEU A 410 -13.18 8.70 -15.38
CA LEU A 410 -14.30 8.00 -16.02
C LEU A 410 -14.83 8.77 -17.22
N SER A 411 -15.02 8.09 -18.34
CA SER A 411 -15.78 8.60 -19.49
C SER A 411 -17.27 8.30 -19.34
N SER A 412 -18.10 8.88 -20.22
CA SER A 412 -19.56 8.64 -20.24
C SER A 412 -19.94 7.15 -20.42
N THR A 413 -19.03 6.36 -20.98
CA THR A 413 -19.22 4.93 -21.26
C THR A 413 -18.62 4.01 -20.19
N GLU A 414 -18.17 4.56 -19.09
CA GLU A 414 -17.60 3.81 -17.97
C GLU A 414 -18.49 3.88 -16.74
N ALA A 415 -18.30 2.92 -15.87
CA ALA A 415 -18.89 2.92 -14.54
C ALA A 415 -17.88 2.36 -13.52
N GLU A 416 -17.91 2.90 -12.32
CA GLU A 416 -17.15 2.40 -11.18
C GLU A 416 -18.14 2.00 -10.09
N LEU A 417 -18.08 0.74 -9.69
CA LEU A 417 -18.94 0.15 -8.68
C LEU A 417 -18.12 -0.17 -7.44
N TYR A 418 -18.51 0.34 -6.30
CA TYR A 418 -17.91 0.01 -5.01
C TYR A 418 -18.83 -0.90 -4.24
N PHE A 419 -18.26 -1.93 -3.65
CA PHE A 419 -18.94 -2.93 -2.83
C PHE A 419 -18.21 -3.17 -1.52
N LYS A 420 -18.98 -3.35 -0.44
CA LYS A 420 -18.49 -3.80 0.86
C LYS A 420 -19.27 -5.03 1.28
N THR A 421 -18.57 -6.06 1.71
CA THR A 421 -19.15 -7.31 2.21
C THR A 421 -18.88 -7.48 3.70
N GLU A 422 -19.65 -8.32 4.37
CA GLU A 422 -19.44 -8.59 5.80
C GLU A 422 -18.12 -9.32 6.07
N LYS A 423 -17.69 -10.17 5.13
CA LYS A 423 -16.47 -10.98 5.25
C LYS A 423 -15.65 -10.95 3.95
N PRO A 424 -14.32 -11.01 4.03
CA PRO A 424 -13.46 -11.03 2.84
C PRO A 424 -13.78 -12.16 1.85
N SER A 425 -14.19 -13.32 2.34
CA SER A 425 -14.59 -14.45 1.47
C SER A 425 -15.79 -14.16 0.55
N GLY A 426 -16.62 -13.16 0.91
CA GLY A 426 -17.73 -12.68 0.10
C GLY A 426 -17.27 -11.99 -1.19
N ILE A 427 -16.13 -11.33 -1.15
CA ILE A 427 -15.57 -10.59 -2.29
C ILE A 427 -15.23 -11.50 -3.45
N TYR A 428 -14.57 -12.62 -3.21
CA TYR A 428 -14.22 -13.57 -4.27
C TYR A 428 -15.46 -14.11 -5.01
N SER A 429 -16.50 -14.46 -4.26
CA SER A 429 -17.75 -14.95 -4.85
C SER A 429 -18.53 -13.85 -5.59
N LEU A 430 -18.40 -12.60 -5.14
CA LEU A 430 -18.99 -11.42 -5.78
C LEU A 430 -18.28 -11.11 -7.10
N GLN A 431 -16.94 -11.12 -7.08
CA GLN A 431 -16.12 -10.89 -8.27
C GLN A 431 -16.43 -11.92 -9.36
N GLU A 432 -16.43 -13.20 -9.01
CA GLU A 432 -16.73 -14.30 -9.94
C GLU A 432 -18.12 -14.17 -10.56
N LEU A 433 -19.11 -13.78 -9.76
CA LEU A 433 -20.49 -13.55 -10.21
C LEU A 433 -20.56 -12.36 -11.18
N LEU A 434 -19.95 -11.23 -10.82
CA LEU A 434 -19.95 -10.03 -11.65
C LEU A 434 -19.24 -10.27 -12.98
N GLU A 435 -18.07 -10.91 -12.94
CA GLU A 435 -17.33 -11.25 -14.16
C GLU A 435 -18.15 -12.13 -15.11
N LYS A 436 -18.80 -13.14 -14.56
CA LYS A 436 -19.67 -14.04 -15.34
C LYS A 436 -20.85 -13.28 -15.95
N GLU A 437 -21.58 -12.51 -15.16
CA GLU A 437 -22.75 -11.77 -15.62
C GLU A 437 -22.40 -10.70 -16.68
N ILE A 438 -21.31 -9.99 -16.49
CA ILE A 438 -20.84 -9.00 -17.46
C ILE A 438 -20.43 -9.68 -18.75
N ARG A 439 -19.68 -10.76 -18.69
CA ARG A 439 -19.22 -11.52 -19.87
C ARG A 439 -20.38 -12.14 -20.66
N GLU A 440 -21.42 -12.65 -19.97
CA GLU A 440 -22.57 -13.25 -20.63
C GLU A 440 -23.49 -12.20 -21.26
N LYS A 441 -23.73 -11.07 -20.61
CA LYS A 441 -24.69 -10.06 -21.09
C LYS A 441 -24.06 -9.00 -21.99
N TYR A 442 -22.79 -8.67 -21.74
CA TYR A 442 -22.08 -7.57 -22.38
C TYR A 442 -20.69 -8.04 -22.85
N PRO A 443 -20.62 -8.87 -23.90
CA PRO A 443 -19.37 -9.52 -24.31
C PRO A 443 -18.25 -8.57 -24.78
N LEU A 444 -18.57 -7.30 -25.09
CA LEU A 444 -17.60 -6.27 -25.44
C LEU A 444 -17.04 -5.50 -24.23
N ALA A 445 -17.72 -5.64 -23.07
CA ALA A 445 -17.32 -4.92 -21.89
C ALA A 445 -16.05 -5.50 -21.29
N VAL A 446 -15.18 -4.61 -20.79
CA VAL A 446 -13.99 -4.95 -20.02
C VAL A 446 -14.24 -4.55 -18.56
N VAL A 447 -14.07 -5.49 -17.66
CA VAL A 447 -14.17 -5.23 -16.23
C VAL A 447 -12.80 -5.44 -15.58
N THR A 448 -12.42 -4.50 -14.74
CA THR A 448 -11.23 -4.60 -13.90
C THR A 448 -11.65 -4.52 -12.44
N PHE A 449 -11.10 -5.42 -11.63
CA PHE A 449 -11.35 -5.46 -10.21
C PHE A 449 -10.12 -4.98 -9.46
N SER A 450 -10.33 -4.11 -8.51
CA SER A 450 -9.27 -3.61 -7.64
C SER A 450 -9.82 -3.41 -6.23
N PRO A 451 -8.98 -3.42 -5.21
CA PRO A 451 -9.36 -2.88 -3.92
C PRO A 451 -9.67 -1.38 -4.02
N PRO A 452 -10.46 -0.80 -3.10
CA PRO A 452 -10.70 0.63 -3.09
C PRO A 452 -9.38 1.39 -2.91
N GLU A 453 -9.19 2.46 -3.67
CA GLU A 453 -7.97 3.25 -3.63
C GLU A 453 -7.79 3.96 -2.28
N THR A 454 -7.35 3.24 -1.27
CA THR A 454 -6.86 3.83 -0.03
C THR A 454 -5.44 4.36 -0.22
N ILE A 455 -5.01 5.31 0.61
CA ILE A 455 -3.61 5.79 0.60
C ILE A 455 -2.65 4.61 0.80
N PHE A 456 -3.05 3.67 1.63
CA PHE A 456 -2.28 2.47 1.92
C PHE A 456 -2.11 1.60 0.66
N GLU A 457 -3.17 1.37 -0.09
CA GLU A 457 -3.13 0.58 -1.32
C GLU A 457 -2.33 1.26 -2.41
N LYS A 458 -2.48 2.56 -2.57
CA LYS A 458 -1.64 3.35 -3.49
C LYS A 458 -0.15 3.25 -3.18
N LEU A 459 0.20 3.07 -1.91
CA LEU A 459 1.59 2.93 -1.49
C LEU A 459 2.11 1.49 -1.59
N PHE A 460 1.27 0.51 -1.29
CA PHE A 460 1.69 -0.88 -1.10
C PHE A 460 1.18 -1.85 -2.15
N VAL A 461 -0.09 -1.71 -2.54
CA VAL A 461 -0.73 -2.54 -3.54
C VAL A 461 -0.82 -1.71 -4.79
N THR A 462 0.25 -1.69 -5.57
CA THR A 462 0.14 -1.18 -6.92
C THR A 462 -0.75 -2.18 -7.67
N GLY A 463 -1.91 -1.76 -8.14
CA GLY A 463 -2.71 -2.52 -9.09
C GLY A 463 -2.01 -2.64 -10.46
N GLU A 464 -0.67 -2.58 -10.45
CA GLU A 464 0.17 -2.76 -11.63
C GLU A 464 0.11 -4.21 -12.07
N ALA A 465 -0.08 -4.40 -13.35
CA ALA A 465 0.04 -5.72 -13.95
C ALA A 465 1.43 -6.32 -13.69
N ASP A 466 1.50 -7.65 -13.61
CA ASP A 466 2.78 -8.33 -13.42
C ASP A 466 3.74 -8.03 -14.55
N VAL A 467 3.25 -8.09 -15.78
CA VAL A 467 3.99 -7.72 -16.98
C VAL A 467 3.10 -6.85 -17.85
N VAL A 468 3.62 -5.73 -18.29
CA VAL A 468 3.02 -4.87 -19.30
C VAL A 468 3.89 -4.94 -20.55
N ALA A 469 3.33 -5.45 -21.65
CA ALA A 469 3.98 -5.35 -22.96
C ALA A 469 3.63 -3.98 -23.55
N GLU A 470 4.62 -3.12 -23.69
CA GLU A 470 4.52 -1.78 -24.27
C GLU A 470 4.76 -1.89 -25.77
N LEU A 471 3.68 -1.87 -26.57
CA LEU A 471 3.77 -1.97 -28.02
C LEU A 471 4.01 -0.59 -28.61
N HIS A 472 5.15 -0.39 -29.26
CA HIS A 472 5.54 0.82 -29.95
C HIS A 472 5.41 0.63 -31.46
N THR A 473 4.87 1.64 -32.16
CA THR A 473 4.86 1.63 -33.63
C THR A 473 6.25 1.99 -34.16
N ALA A 474 6.82 1.15 -35.01
CA ALA A 474 8.07 1.44 -35.70
C ALA A 474 7.94 2.64 -36.64
N ASN A 475 6.75 2.86 -37.22
CA ASN A 475 6.44 3.97 -38.09
C ASN A 475 5.64 5.06 -37.36
N LYS A 476 6.34 6.07 -36.87
CA LYS A 476 5.74 7.21 -36.11
C LYS A 476 4.84 8.13 -36.96
N SER A 477 4.75 7.91 -38.28
CA SER A 477 3.98 8.76 -39.19
C SER A 477 2.57 8.27 -39.45
N GLN A 478 2.22 7.09 -38.97
CA GLN A 478 0.95 6.42 -39.25
C GLN A 478 0.28 6.00 -37.93
N ALA A 479 -0.99 6.39 -37.75
CA ALA A 479 -1.76 5.94 -36.61
C ALA A 479 -1.96 4.42 -36.67
N PRO A 480 -1.92 3.72 -35.53
CA PRO A 480 -2.19 2.29 -35.49
C PRO A 480 -3.58 1.96 -36.01
N ASP A 481 -3.69 0.97 -36.89
CA ASP A 481 -4.99 0.48 -37.36
C ASP A 481 -5.63 -0.45 -36.34
N ALA A 482 -6.89 -0.16 -35.97
CA ALA A 482 -7.64 -0.92 -34.95
C ALA A 482 -7.77 -2.41 -35.32
N GLU A 483 -8.01 -2.74 -36.59
CA GLU A 483 -8.13 -4.15 -37.02
C GLU A 483 -6.80 -4.90 -36.89
N HIS A 484 -5.70 -4.23 -37.17
CA HIS A 484 -4.37 -4.82 -37.03
C HIS A 484 -4.03 -5.08 -35.56
N LEU A 485 -4.33 -4.10 -34.69
CA LEU A 485 -4.12 -4.24 -33.25
C LEU A 485 -4.93 -5.39 -32.64
N GLN A 486 -6.19 -5.51 -33.00
CA GLN A 486 -7.04 -6.63 -32.53
C GLN A 486 -6.53 -8.00 -32.99
N ARG A 487 -5.96 -8.07 -34.19
CA ARG A 487 -5.33 -9.32 -34.68
C ARG A 487 -4.07 -9.64 -33.89
N LEU A 488 -3.20 -8.66 -33.67
CA LEU A 488 -1.98 -8.79 -32.88
C LEU A 488 -2.28 -9.21 -31.44
N GLU A 489 -3.27 -8.58 -30.81
CA GLU A 489 -3.72 -8.95 -29.45
C GLU A 489 -4.20 -10.42 -29.38
N LYS A 490 -4.95 -10.88 -30.37
CA LYS A 490 -5.41 -12.29 -30.44
C LYS A 490 -4.26 -13.27 -30.63
N GLU A 491 -3.25 -12.92 -31.44
CA GLU A 491 -2.08 -13.77 -31.64
C GLU A 491 -1.21 -13.81 -30.39
N ILE A 492 -0.97 -12.67 -29.75
CA ILE A 492 -0.27 -12.59 -28.47
C ILE A 492 -1.01 -13.43 -27.42
N THR A 493 -2.33 -13.28 -27.28
CA THR A 493 -3.14 -14.06 -26.34
C THR A 493 -3.01 -15.56 -26.56
N ARG A 494 -2.98 -16.00 -27.83
CA ARG A 494 -2.85 -17.42 -28.18
C ARG A 494 -1.50 -18.01 -27.78
N VAL A 495 -0.42 -17.23 -27.95
CA VAL A 495 0.95 -17.72 -27.72
C VAL A 495 1.38 -17.51 -26.26
N ALA A 496 0.94 -16.42 -25.64
CA ALA A 496 1.24 -16.11 -24.25
C ALA A 496 0.58 -17.05 -23.24
N GLY A 497 -0.55 -17.67 -23.60
CA GLY A 497 -1.32 -18.52 -22.68
C GLY A 497 -2.08 -17.77 -21.59
N ASN A 498 -1.81 -16.48 -21.39
CA ASN A 498 -2.51 -15.57 -20.50
C ASN A 498 -3.26 -14.54 -21.35
N VAL A 499 -4.48 -14.20 -20.91
CA VAL A 499 -5.30 -13.18 -21.58
C VAL A 499 -4.89 -11.82 -21.05
N PRO A 500 -4.37 -10.91 -21.90
CA PRO A 500 -4.08 -9.54 -21.45
C PRO A 500 -5.37 -8.77 -21.21
N THR A 501 -5.28 -7.66 -20.50
CA THR A 501 -6.36 -6.68 -20.46
C THR A 501 -6.58 -6.14 -21.87
N GLY A 502 -7.82 -6.23 -22.36
CA GLY A 502 -8.15 -5.85 -23.73
C GLY A 502 -7.85 -4.38 -24.02
N ILE A 503 -7.53 -4.08 -25.27
CA ILE A 503 -7.33 -2.72 -25.74
C ILE A 503 -8.71 -2.04 -25.84
N ALA A 504 -8.84 -0.87 -25.19
CA ALA A 504 -10.08 -0.11 -25.25
C ALA A 504 -10.11 0.76 -26.52
N PHE A 505 -11.12 0.55 -27.35
CA PHE A 505 -11.38 1.33 -28.54
C PHE A 505 -12.56 2.27 -28.34
N ARG A 506 -12.52 3.39 -29.02
CA ARG A 506 -13.61 4.36 -29.07
C ARG A 506 -14.18 4.40 -30.49
N ASN A 507 -15.43 4.02 -30.63
CA ASN A 507 -16.16 4.22 -31.86
C ASN A 507 -16.48 5.70 -32.04
N GLN A 508 -16.11 6.25 -33.17
CA GLN A 508 -16.37 7.64 -33.52
C GLN A 508 -16.91 7.76 -34.97
N MET A 509 -17.55 8.88 -35.26
CA MET A 509 -17.97 9.22 -36.58
C MET A 509 -17.06 10.30 -37.13
N ASN A 510 -16.26 9.98 -38.11
CA ASN A 510 -15.41 10.93 -38.81
C ASN A 510 -16.19 11.65 -39.90
N LEU A 511 -16.19 12.98 -39.85
CA LEU A 511 -16.74 13.83 -40.88
C LEU A 511 -15.64 14.14 -41.87
N ILE A 512 -15.62 13.45 -43.01
CA ILE A 512 -14.62 13.66 -44.03
C ILE A 512 -15.11 14.77 -44.98
N ILE A 513 -14.35 15.85 -45.05
CA ILE A 513 -14.62 16.98 -45.89
C ILE A 513 -14.15 16.71 -47.33
N ASN A 514 -15.05 16.82 -48.31
CA ASN A 514 -14.72 16.67 -49.71
C ASN A 514 -14.16 18.00 -50.27
N LYS A 515 -12.83 18.06 -50.35
CA LYS A 515 -12.12 19.29 -50.82
C LYS A 515 -12.45 19.68 -52.25
N GLU A 516 -12.72 18.73 -53.17
CA GLU A 516 -13.11 19.02 -54.55
C GLU A 516 -14.47 19.68 -54.59
N LYS A 517 -15.45 19.19 -53.81
CA LYS A 517 -16.78 19.78 -53.74
C LYS A 517 -16.78 21.15 -53.12
N LEU A 518 -15.87 21.43 -52.15
CA LEU A 518 -15.70 22.79 -51.61
C LEU A 518 -15.32 23.79 -52.71
N LEU A 519 -14.36 23.43 -53.58
CA LEU A 519 -13.94 24.26 -54.70
C LEU A 519 -15.05 24.34 -55.73
N LEU A 520 -15.70 23.24 -56.08
CA LEU A 520 -16.78 23.21 -57.06
C LEU A 520 -17.95 24.13 -56.70
N TYR A 521 -18.33 24.13 -55.41
CA TYR A 521 -19.44 24.92 -54.90
C TYR A 521 -19.03 26.31 -54.37
N ASN A 522 -17.74 26.68 -54.53
CA ASN A 522 -17.19 27.96 -54.04
C ASN A 522 -17.48 28.20 -52.54
N VAL A 523 -17.26 27.19 -51.69
CA VAL A 523 -17.43 27.26 -50.23
C VAL A 523 -16.05 27.41 -49.59
N SER A 524 -15.91 28.38 -48.67
CA SER A 524 -14.68 28.53 -47.92
C SER A 524 -14.59 27.46 -46.77
N TYR A 525 -13.36 27.05 -46.50
CA TYR A 525 -13.12 26.08 -45.42
C TYR A 525 -13.54 26.65 -44.07
N ASP A 526 -13.30 27.92 -43.81
CA ASP A 526 -13.66 28.61 -42.57
C ASP A 526 -15.17 28.62 -42.35
N GLU A 527 -15.94 28.90 -43.40
CA GLU A 527 -17.41 28.90 -43.32
C GLU A 527 -17.95 27.50 -43.03
N LEU A 528 -17.42 26.48 -43.72
CA LEU A 528 -17.79 25.09 -43.44
C LEU A 528 -17.49 24.70 -41.98
N THR A 529 -16.29 25.01 -41.50
CA THR A 529 -15.87 24.69 -40.14
C THR A 529 -16.72 25.43 -39.11
N ARG A 530 -17.06 26.68 -39.38
CA ARG A 530 -17.95 27.46 -38.54
C ARG A 530 -19.35 26.84 -38.45
N VAL A 531 -19.91 26.46 -39.58
CA VAL A 531 -21.25 25.82 -39.65
C VAL A 531 -21.25 24.47 -38.98
N LEU A 532 -20.20 23.64 -39.18
CA LEU A 532 -20.06 22.34 -38.49
C LEU A 532 -19.98 22.50 -36.96
N ARG A 533 -19.20 23.48 -36.49
CA ARG A 533 -19.14 23.77 -35.05
C ARG A 533 -20.50 24.19 -34.50
N THR A 534 -21.23 25.06 -35.23
CA THR A 534 -22.55 25.52 -34.82
C THR A 534 -23.58 24.38 -34.83
N ALA A 535 -23.46 23.42 -35.76
CA ALA A 535 -24.41 22.33 -35.92
C ALA A 535 -24.24 21.21 -34.88
N PHE A 536 -23.00 20.89 -34.48
CA PHE A 536 -22.67 19.75 -33.61
C PHE A 536 -22.19 20.10 -32.20
N LYS A 537 -21.92 21.40 -31.91
CA LYS A 537 -21.45 21.82 -30.60
C LYS A 537 -22.55 22.50 -29.80
N GLU A 538 -22.61 22.26 -28.49
CA GLU A 538 -23.34 23.15 -27.59
C GLU A 538 -22.78 24.57 -27.70
N ASN A 539 -23.54 25.48 -28.26
CA ASN A 539 -23.10 26.86 -28.46
C ASN A 539 -23.28 27.65 -27.17
N LYS A 540 -22.30 27.60 -26.29
CA LYS A 540 -22.19 28.52 -25.15
C LYS A 540 -21.83 29.89 -25.68
N VAL A 541 -22.76 30.80 -25.68
CA VAL A 541 -22.64 32.12 -26.28
C VAL A 541 -22.18 33.18 -25.29
N SER A 542 -22.72 33.12 -24.08
CA SER A 542 -22.47 34.11 -23.03
C SER A 542 -22.71 33.53 -21.66
N VAL A 543 -22.64 34.34 -20.60
CA VAL A 543 -22.86 33.92 -19.22
C VAL A 543 -23.81 34.87 -18.54
N LEU A 544 -24.91 34.37 -18.04
CA LEU A 544 -25.82 35.13 -17.18
C LEU A 544 -25.17 35.28 -15.81
N ARG A 545 -24.89 36.54 -15.42
CA ARG A 545 -24.19 36.86 -14.16
C ARG A 545 -25.17 37.36 -13.12
N SER A 546 -25.85 36.44 -12.43
CA SER A 546 -26.66 36.80 -11.27
C SER A 546 -25.78 37.08 -10.05
N TYR A 547 -26.36 37.64 -8.98
CA TYR A 547 -25.62 37.89 -7.72
C TYR A 547 -25.15 36.63 -7.02
N GLN A 548 -25.77 35.49 -7.32
CA GLN A 548 -25.52 34.21 -6.65
C GLN A 548 -24.90 33.14 -7.57
N GLN A 549 -25.12 33.25 -8.89
CA GLN A 549 -24.77 32.20 -9.83
C GLN A 549 -24.26 32.77 -11.16
N TYR A 550 -23.36 31.99 -11.78
CA TYR A 550 -22.94 32.22 -13.18
C TYR A 550 -23.52 31.09 -14.02
N LEU A 551 -24.56 31.39 -14.79
CA LEU A 551 -25.23 30.42 -15.66
C LEU A 551 -24.79 30.60 -17.10
N PRO A 552 -24.26 29.58 -17.78
CA PRO A 552 -23.94 29.69 -19.19
C PRO A 552 -25.21 29.84 -20.02
N ILE A 553 -25.22 30.78 -20.96
CA ILE A 553 -26.27 30.95 -21.93
C ILE A 553 -25.88 30.13 -23.16
N SER A 554 -26.66 29.08 -23.45
CA SER A 554 -26.42 28.21 -24.61
C SER A 554 -27.59 28.33 -25.60
N ILE A 555 -27.29 28.27 -26.87
CA ILE A 555 -28.29 28.17 -27.92
C ILE A 555 -28.40 26.71 -28.32
N ALA A 556 -29.54 26.08 -28.04
CA ALA A 556 -29.83 24.70 -28.42
C ALA A 556 -30.94 24.63 -29.45
N GLY A 557 -30.79 23.75 -30.44
CA GLY A 557 -31.86 23.32 -31.34
C GLY A 557 -32.60 22.06 -30.82
N GLU A 558 -33.61 21.58 -31.51
CA GLU A 558 -34.17 20.25 -31.24
C GLU A 558 -33.14 19.14 -31.47
N GLU A 559 -33.16 18.10 -30.66
CA GLU A 559 -32.30 16.90 -30.86
C GLU A 559 -32.65 16.24 -32.19
N LYS A 560 -31.67 16.18 -33.10
CA LYS A 560 -31.78 15.58 -34.42
C LYS A 560 -30.72 14.52 -34.63
N SER A 561 -31.03 13.54 -35.47
CA SER A 561 -30.00 12.56 -35.89
C SER A 561 -28.89 13.28 -36.71
N VAL A 562 -27.68 12.72 -36.68
CA VAL A 562 -26.52 13.26 -37.45
C VAL A 562 -26.90 13.49 -38.93
N ASN A 563 -27.60 12.52 -39.52
CA ASN A 563 -28.02 12.60 -40.91
C ASN A 563 -29.04 13.72 -41.16
N SER A 564 -29.99 13.97 -40.23
CA SER A 564 -30.93 15.06 -40.30
C SER A 564 -30.21 16.40 -40.18
N VAL A 565 -29.25 16.51 -39.24
CA VAL A 565 -28.42 17.72 -39.08
C VAL A 565 -27.65 18.04 -40.38
N LEU A 566 -27.02 17.03 -40.99
CA LEU A 566 -26.25 17.22 -42.23
C LEU A 566 -27.15 17.59 -43.44
N SER A 567 -28.36 17.05 -43.52
CA SER A 567 -29.26 17.36 -44.66
C SER A 567 -29.98 18.72 -44.53
N GLU A 568 -30.30 19.14 -43.31
CA GLU A 568 -31.05 20.37 -43.06
C GLU A 568 -30.16 21.60 -42.86
N THR A 569 -28.91 21.40 -42.46
CA THR A 569 -27.99 22.51 -42.22
C THR A 569 -27.38 23.00 -43.56
N LEU A 570 -27.56 24.27 -43.85
CA LEU A 570 -27.11 24.90 -45.06
C LEU A 570 -25.80 25.70 -44.85
N VAL A 571 -24.87 25.57 -45.77
CA VAL A 571 -23.59 26.31 -45.82
C VAL A 571 -23.69 27.37 -46.89
N ARG A 572 -23.26 28.55 -46.59
CA ARG A 572 -23.24 29.68 -47.50
C ARG A 572 -22.04 29.60 -48.44
N THR A 573 -22.26 29.77 -49.74
CA THR A 573 -21.19 29.89 -50.73
C THR A 573 -20.57 31.30 -50.69
N MET A 574 -19.35 31.45 -51.18
CA MET A 574 -18.82 32.79 -51.52
C MET A 574 -19.61 33.38 -52.68
N ALA A 575 -19.72 34.71 -52.73
CA ALA A 575 -20.40 35.40 -53.84
C ALA A 575 -19.75 35.05 -55.17
N ASP A 576 -20.55 34.72 -56.12
CA ASP A 576 -20.10 34.49 -57.49
C ASP A 576 -19.75 35.84 -58.24
N GLY A 577 -19.32 35.75 -59.48
CA GLY A 577 -18.98 36.95 -60.27
C GLY A 577 -20.14 37.96 -60.50
N ASN A 578 -21.37 37.55 -60.19
CA ASN A 578 -22.56 38.34 -60.20
C ASN A 578 -22.98 38.88 -58.82
N GLY A 579 -22.25 38.53 -57.77
CA GLY A 579 -22.58 38.89 -56.40
C GLY A 579 -23.66 37.97 -55.72
N GLU A 580 -24.07 36.90 -56.39
CA GLU A 580 -25.06 35.99 -55.88
C GLU A 580 -24.46 34.98 -54.86
N VAL A 581 -25.21 34.68 -53.82
CA VAL A 581 -24.82 33.75 -52.78
C VAL A 581 -25.82 32.58 -52.73
N ASN A 582 -25.32 31.36 -52.79
CA ASN A 582 -26.14 30.16 -52.73
C ASN A 582 -25.96 29.45 -51.38
N TYR A 583 -26.89 28.55 -51.05
CA TYR A 583 -26.87 27.76 -49.86
C TYR A 583 -26.87 26.27 -50.21
N ILE A 584 -25.93 25.52 -49.67
CA ILE A 584 -25.71 24.11 -50.00
C ILE A 584 -25.83 23.31 -48.72
N PRO A 585 -26.59 22.17 -48.70
CA PRO A 585 -26.66 21.30 -47.55
C PRO A 585 -25.32 20.67 -47.20
N LEU A 586 -25.03 20.53 -45.93
CA LEU A 586 -23.78 19.94 -45.39
C LEU A 586 -23.47 18.55 -45.94
N ASN A 587 -24.49 17.70 -46.13
CA ASN A 587 -24.33 16.34 -46.69
C ASN A 587 -23.71 16.30 -48.10
N ASN A 588 -23.78 17.40 -48.85
CA ASN A 588 -23.12 17.51 -50.13
C ASN A 588 -21.60 17.75 -50.03
N LEU A 589 -21.17 18.32 -48.92
CA LEU A 589 -19.77 18.74 -48.67
C LEU A 589 -19.00 17.78 -47.73
N VAL A 590 -19.74 17.03 -46.94
CA VAL A 590 -19.17 16.17 -45.88
C VAL A 590 -19.74 14.75 -45.97
N THR A 591 -18.92 13.77 -45.81
CA THR A 591 -19.30 12.35 -45.75
C THR A 591 -19.04 11.83 -44.33
N VAL A 592 -20.00 11.12 -43.78
CA VAL A 592 -19.87 10.44 -42.48
C VAL A 592 -19.27 9.07 -42.68
N VAL A 593 -18.16 8.78 -41.98
CA VAL A 593 -17.53 7.47 -42.03
C VAL A 593 -17.37 7.02 -40.58
N PRO A 594 -17.92 5.82 -40.20
CA PRO A 594 -17.61 5.24 -38.89
C PRO A 594 -16.10 4.93 -38.83
N ALA A 595 -15.50 5.21 -37.72
CA ALA A 595 -14.11 4.94 -37.43
C ALA A 595 -13.97 4.42 -36.01
N GLU A 596 -12.99 3.57 -35.82
CA GLU A 596 -12.55 3.11 -34.52
C GLU A 596 -11.19 3.73 -34.21
N ASP A 597 -10.99 4.25 -33.03
CA ASP A 597 -9.75 4.84 -32.59
C ASP A 597 -9.42 4.38 -31.17
N LEU A 598 -8.16 4.46 -30.78
CA LEU A 598 -7.77 4.15 -29.41
C LEU A 598 -8.46 5.12 -28.44
N LYS A 599 -9.01 4.60 -27.36
CA LYS A 599 -9.69 5.41 -26.36
C LYS A 599 -8.74 6.33 -25.60
N SER A 600 -7.54 5.85 -25.31
CA SER A 600 -6.50 6.59 -24.59
C SER A 600 -5.14 6.44 -25.28
N ILE A 601 -4.33 7.46 -25.15
CA ILE A 601 -2.93 7.45 -25.58
C ILE A 601 -2.08 7.34 -24.32
N THR A 602 -1.28 6.28 -24.25
CA THR A 602 -0.34 6.07 -23.15
C THR A 602 1.06 6.44 -23.61
N ALA A 603 1.81 7.14 -22.79
CA ALA A 603 3.18 7.53 -23.10
C ALA A 603 4.12 7.25 -21.91
N GLY A 604 5.31 6.79 -22.22
CA GLY A 604 6.38 6.50 -21.27
C GLY A 604 7.70 7.17 -21.65
N LYS A 605 8.79 6.66 -21.11
CA LYS A 605 10.14 7.20 -21.39
C LYS A 605 10.54 7.08 -22.86
N ASN A 606 10.04 6.03 -23.54
CA ASN A 606 10.37 5.73 -24.93
C ASN A 606 9.38 6.31 -25.94
N GLY A 607 8.41 7.10 -25.48
CA GLY A 607 7.37 7.72 -26.30
C GLY A 607 5.99 7.09 -26.08
N GLU A 608 5.12 7.23 -27.08
CA GLU A 608 3.77 6.66 -27.06
C GLU A 608 3.82 5.15 -27.25
N TYR A 609 2.96 4.44 -26.51
CA TYR A 609 2.84 2.98 -26.58
C TYR A 609 1.41 2.52 -26.29
N ILE A 610 1.10 1.30 -26.70
CA ILE A 610 -0.15 0.63 -26.39
C ILE A 610 0.15 -0.44 -25.33
N PRO A 611 -0.44 -0.32 -24.11
CA PRO A 611 -0.20 -1.28 -23.04
C PRO A 611 -1.05 -2.54 -23.22
N LEU A 612 -0.42 -3.70 -23.16
CA LEU A 612 -1.05 -5.00 -22.95
C LEU A 612 -0.65 -5.49 -21.56
N SER A 613 -1.58 -5.42 -20.63
CA SER A 613 -1.35 -5.75 -19.23
C SER A 613 -1.70 -7.21 -18.94
N PHE A 614 -0.76 -7.95 -18.35
CA PHE A 614 -0.91 -9.34 -17.95
C PHE A 614 -0.88 -9.44 -16.43
N TYR A 615 -1.88 -10.10 -15.88
CA TYR A 615 -2.05 -10.36 -14.44
C TYR A 615 -1.91 -11.86 -14.17
N ASP A 616 -1.56 -12.23 -12.94
CA ASP A 616 -1.38 -13.62 -12.48
C ASP A 616 -0.42 -14.44 -13.34
N VAL A 617 0.71 -13.83 -13.71
CA VAL A 617 1.71 -14.42 -14.59
C VAL A 617 2.63 -15.35 -13.80
N LYS A 618 2.56 -16.67 -14.07
CA LYS A 618 3.39 -17.68 -13.40
C LYS A 618 4.86 -17.65 -13.83
N ASP A 619 5.13 -17.43 -15.10
CA ASP A 619 6.49 -17.39 -15.67
C ASP A 619 6.64 -16.15 -16.57
N ALA A 620 6.99 -15.02 -15.95
CA ALA A 620 7.16 -13.75 -16.66
C ALA A 620 8.27 -13.79 -17.74
N PRO A 621 9.45 -14.40 -17.52
CA PRO A 621 10.46 -14.55 -18.56
C PRO A 621 9.98 -15.33 -19.78
N GLU A 622 9.20 -16.38 -19.60
CA GLU A 622 8.65 -17.17 -20.72
C GLU A 622 7.59 -16.36 -21.48
N LEU A 623 6.69 -15.70 -20.77
CA LEU A 623 5.68 -14.82 -21.36
C LEU A 623 6.34 -13.71 -22.19
N MET A 624 7.33 -13.01 -21.64
CA MET A 624 8.03 -11.93 -22.32
C MET A 624 8.73 -12.41 -23.58
N ARG A 625 9.34 -13.59 -23.53
CA ARG A 625 10.00 -14.21 -24.70
C ARG A 625 8.98 -14.52 -25.80
N ASN A 626 7.86 -15.14 -25.45
CA ASN A 626 6.79 -15.51 -26.36
C ASN A 626 6.14 -14.29 -27.02
N VAL A 627 5.85 -13.24 -26.23
CA VAL A 627 5.31 -11.97 -26.74
C VAL A 627 6.32 -11.31 -27.68
N LYS A 628 7.60 -11.27 -27.31
CA LYS A 628 8.65 -10.69 -28.13
C LYS A 628 8.83 -11.42 -29.45
N GLU A 629 8.68 -12.74 -29.48
CA GLU A 629 8.75 -13.56 -30.69
C GLU A 629 7.61 -13.21 -31.65
N VAL A 630 6.37 -13.15 -31.18
CA VAL A 630 5.20 -12.77 -31.96
C VAL A 630 5.34 -11.35 -32.53
N VAL A 631 5.72 -10.39 -31.70
CA VAL A 631 5.87 -8.99 -32.14
C VAL A 631 7.02 -8.83 -33.13
N SER A 632 8.13 -9.60 -32.98
CA SER A 632 9.27 -9.53 -33.88
C SER A 632 8.98 -10.07 -35.31
N GLU A 633 7.98 -10.92 -35.47
CA GLU A 633 7.49 -11.37 -36.78
C GLU A 633 6.79 -10.24 -37.54
N GLU A 634 6.22 -9.27 -36.81
CA GLU A 634 5.56 -8.10 -37.31
C GLU A 634 6.54 -6.91 -37.37
N LYS A 635 7.04 -6.57 -38.55
CA LYS A 635 8.06 -5.50 -38.74
C LYS A 635 7.59 -4.09 -38.38
N GLU A 636 6.32 -3.91 -38.14
CA GLU A 636 5.69 -2.61 -37.83
C GLU A 636 5.67 -2.28 -36.35
N TRP A 637 6.00 -3.26 -35.49
CA TRP A 637 5.91 -3.13 -34.06
C TRP A 637 7.21 -3.47 -33.33
N GLU A 638 7.47 -2.73 -32.26
CA GLU A 638 8.52 -3.00 -31.28
C GLU A 638 7.86 -3.19 -29.92
N VAL A 639 8.42 -4.05 -29.08
CA VAL A 639 7.90 -4.28 -27.73
C VAL A 639 8.98 -4.05 -26.68
N ASP A 640 8.63 -3.20 -25.71
CA ASP A 640 9.33 -3.08 -24.44
C ASP A 640 8.48 -3.68 -23.32
N PHE A 641 9.09 -3.97 -22.18
CA PHE A 641 8.38 -4.56 -21.06
C PHE A 641 8.57 -3.73 -19.81
N SER A 642 7.47 -3.58 -19.07
CA SER A 642 7.43 -2.99 -17.73
C SER A 642 6.49 -3.79 -16.82
N GLY A 643 6.23 -3.33 -15.63
CA GLY A 643 5.31 -3.97 -14.69
C GLY A 643 5.95 -4.31 -13.35
N SER A 644 5.14 -4.91 -12.46
CA SER A 644 5.55 -5.20 -11.08
C SER A 644 6.68 -6.23 -11.00
N PHE A 645 6.82 -7.11 -11.99
CA PHE A 645 7.92 -8.09 -12.08
C PHE A 645 9.30 -7.42 -11.96
N PHE A 646 9.55 -6.35 -12.70
CA PHE A 646 10.84 -5.65 -12.68
C PHE A 646 11.08 -4.89 -11.38
N SER A 647 10.02 -4.29 -10.82
CA SER A 647 10.13 -3.61 -9.53
C SER A 647 10.37 -4.59 -8.38
N ASN A 648 9.78 -5.79 -8.45
CA ASN A 648 10.01 -6.87 -7.48
C ASN A 648 11.44 -7.41 -7.55
N GLU A 649 11.97 -7.63 -8.75
CA GLU A 649 13.35 -8.08 -8.96
C GLU A 649 14.36 -7.06 -8.41
N LYS A 650 14.15 -5.77 -8.70
CA LYS A 650 14.98 -4.68 -8.16
C LYS A 650 14.94 -4.64 -6.64
N MET A 651 13.75 -4.72 -6.04
CA MET A 651 13.55 -4.70 -4.60
C MET A 651 14.25 -5.91 -3.93
N MET A 652 14.13 -7.11 -4.47
CA MET A 652 14.83 -8.30 -3.96
C MET A 652 16.35 -8.15 -4.05
N GLY A 653 16.85 -7.50 -5.09
CA GLY A 653 18.25 -7.12 -5.22
C GLY A 653 18.71 -6.17 -4.11
N GLU A 654 17.95 -5.11 -3.84
CA GLU A 654 18.24 -4.15 -2.74
C GLU A 654 18.23 -4.84 -1.38
N LEU A 655 17.23 -5.70 -1.08
CA LEU A 655 17.17 -6.46 0.17
C LEU A 655 18.36 -7.42 0.34
N THR A 656 18.82 -8.04 -0.75
CA THR A 656 20.00 -8.89 -0.72
C THR A 656 21.26 -8.10 -0.35
N VAL A 657 21.44 -6.90 -0.90
CA VAL A 657 22.53 -6.00 -0.54
C VAL A 657 22.44 -5.58 0.93
N ILE A 658 21.24 -5.23 1.40
CA ILE A 658 20.97 -4.86 2.79
C ILE A 658 21.36 -6.00 3.74
N LEU A 659 20.92 -7.23 3.43
CA LEU A 659 21.28 -8.41 4.21
C LEU A 659 22.80 -8.55 4.30
N PHE A 660 23.50 -8.44 3.18
CA PHE A 660 24.96 -8.57 3.15
C PHE A 660 25.67 -7.48 3.96
N VAL A 661 25.23 -6.22 3.84
CA VAL A 661 25.77 -5.09 4.62
C VAL A 661 25.49 -5.29 6.12
N SER A 662 24.29 -5.74 6.49
CA SER A 662 23.91 -6.05 7.87
C SER A 662 24.80 -7.13 8.47
N LEU A 663 25.04 -8.21 7.72
CA LEU A 663 25.94 -9.29 8.13
C LEU A 663 27.38 -8.81 8.32
N LEU A 664 27.84 -7.92 7.44
CA LEU A 664 29.18 -7.35 7.52
C LEU A 664 29.33 -6.46 8.77
N LEU A 665 28.36 -5.59 9.02
CA LEU A 665 28.33 -4.74 10.21
C LEU A 665 28.31 -5.58 11.48
N MET A 666 27.44 -6.57 11.54
CA MET A 666 27.36 -7.51 12.67
C MET A 666 28.65 -8.27 12.88
N TYR A 667 29.31 -8.74 11.83
CA TYR A 667 30.60 -9.39 11.91
C TYR A 667 31.65 -8.48 12.58
N PHE A 668 31.76 -7.21 12.19
CA PHE A 668 32.73 -6.28 12.79
C PHE A 668 32.40 -5.96 14.24
N ILE A 669 31.13 -5.82 14.62
CA ILE A 669 30.72 -5.61 16.02
C ILE A 669 31.13 -6.82 16.86
N LEU A 670 30.88 -8.02 16.37
CA LEU A 670 31.26 -9.25 17.05
C LEU A 670 32.79 -9.44 17.14
N CYS A 671 33.55 -9.02 16.09
CA CYS A 671 35.02 -9.03 16.15
C CYS A 671 35.55 -8.14 17.28
N ALA A 672 34.93 -6.96 17.46
CA ALA A 672 35.31 -6.03 18.52
C ALA A 672 34.95 -6.61 19.90
N GLN A 673 33.79 -7.31 20.04
CA GLN A 673 33.36 -7.91 21.29
C GLN A 673 34.24 -9.09 21.73
N PHE A 674 34.47 -10.04 20.82
CA PHE A 674 35.20 -11.28 21.13
C PHE A 674 36.72 -11.12 21.04
N GLU A 675 37.22 -9.96 20.61
CA GLU A 675 38.64 -9.72 20.34
C GLU A 675 39.23 -10.80 19.42
N SER A 676 38.42 -11.33 18.49
CA SER A 676 38.74 -12.47 17.64
C SER A 676 38.07 -12.36 16.29
N PHE A 677 38.78 -12.69 15.20
CA PHE A 677 38.18 -12.77 13.86
C PHE A 677 37.49 -14.12 13.60
N LEU A 678 37.78 -15.14 14.39
CA LEU A 678 37.25 -16.49 14.18
C LEU A 678 35.95 -16.76 14.92
N GLN A 679 35.79 -16.24 16.12
CA GLN A 679 34.59 -16.47 16.94
C GLN A 679 33.33 -15.89 16.31
N PRO A 680 33.31 -14.69 15.71
CA PRO A 680 32.15 -14.20 14.96
C PRO A 680 31.70 -15.12 13.85
N LEU A 681 32.62 -15.75 13.12
CA LEU A 681 32.27 -16.71 12.08
C LEU A 681 31.51 -17.93 12.61
N ILE A 682 31.85 -18.37 13.83
CA ILE A 682 31.13 -19.49 14.48
C ILE A 682 29.67 -19.10 14.71
N VAL A 683 29.45 -17.90 15.23
CA VAL A 683 28.11 -17.37 15.52
C VAL A 683 27.31 -17.14 14.23
N LEU A 684 27.93 -16.56 13.20
CA LEU A 684 27.29 -16.30 11.92
C LEU A 684 26.93 -17.57 11.13
N MET A 685 27.50 -18.72 11.45
CA MET A 685 27.10 -20.02 10.85
C MET A 685 25.64 -20.43 11.23
N GLU A 686 25.05 -19.81 12.21
CA GLU A 686 23.65 -19.98 12.58
C GLU A 686 22.70 -19.41 11.53
N ILE A 687 23.04 -18.29 10.92
CA ILE A 687 22.17 -17.52 10.03
C ILE A 687 21.62 -18.30 8.82
N PRO A 688 22.43 -19.07 8.07
CA PRO A 688 21.92 -19.89 6.98
C PRO A 688 20.89 -20.95 7.43
N ILE A 689 21.04 -21.46 8.63
CA ILE A 689 20.12 -22.45 9.20
C ILE A 689 18.80 -21.77 9.51
N ASP A 690 18.84 -20.62 10.20
CA ASP A 690 17.67 -19.86 10.60
C ASP A 690 16.90 -19.35 9.38
N THR A 691 17.63 -18.87 8.35
CA THR A 691 17.03 -18.46 7.08
C THR A 691 16.31 -19.62 6.40
N ALA A 692 16.90 -20.80 6.36
CA ALA A 692 16.28 -21.99 5.75
C ALA A 692 14.95 -22.34 6.47
N PHE A 693 14.92 -22.26 7.79
CA PHE A 693 13.71 -22.57 8.56
C PHE A 693 12.68 -21.43 8.56
N ALA A 694 13.10 -20.17 8.42
CA ALA A 694 12.20 -19.06 8.14
C ALA A 694 11.46 -19.27 6.81
N LEU A 695 12.20 -19.58 5.74
CA LEU A 695 11.63 -19.90 4.43
C LEU A 695 10.72 -21.14 4.48
N LEU A 696 11.14 -22.16 5.21
CA LEU A 696 10.33 -23.37 5.39
C LEU A 696 9.01 -23.06 6.10
N ALA A 697 9.04 -22.25 7.16
CA ALA A 697 7.83 -21.83 7.87
C ALA A 697 6.89 -21.04 6.93
N LEU A 698 7.40 -20.07 6.18
CA LEU A 698 6.62 -19.34 5.20
C LEU A 698 5.97 -20.27 4.19
N TRP A 699 6.73 -21.20 3.61
CA TRP A 699 6.24 -22.16 2.64
C TRP A 699 5.15 -23.09 3.21
N VAL A 700 5.34 -23.60 4.44
CA VAL A 700 4.34 -24.48 5.10
C VAL A 700 3.04 -23.75 5.40
N PHE A 701 3.10 -22.46 5.78
CA PHE A 701 1.92 -21.66 6.04
C PHE A 701 1.32 -20.99 4.80
N GLY A 702 1.87 -21.27 3.60
CA GLY A 702 1.32 -20.78 2.33
C GLY A 702 1.59 -19.29 2.04
N HIS A 703 2.61 -18.71 2.68
CA HIS A 703 3.00 -17.32 2.43
C HIS A 703 4.11 -17.22 1.39
N THR A 704 4.06 -16.14 0.62
CA THR A 704 5.04 -15.80 -0.42
C THR A 704 6.29 -15.12 0.17
N LEU A 705 7.37 -15.11 -0.60
CA LEU A 705 8.54 -14.31 -0.28
C LEU A 705 8.31 -12.86 -0.71
N ASN A 706 7.90 -12.03 0.24
CA ASN A 706 7.59 -10.63 0.04
C ASN A 706 8.48 -9.72 0.89
N LEU A 707 8.33 -8.42 0.76
CA LEU A 707 9.11 -7.43 1.49
C LEU A 707 9.05 -7.66 3.01
N MET A 708 7.87 -7.96 3.56
CA MET A 708 7.68 -8.19 5.00
C MET A 708 8.37 -9.46 5.48
N SER A 709 8.23 -10.56 4.76
CA SER A 709 8.90 -11.83 5.09
C SER A 709 10.41 -11.72 4.98
N ALA A 710 10.93 -11.01 3.95
CA ALA A 710 12.37 -10.78 3.80
C ALA A 710 12.94 -9.93 4.94
N ILE A 711 12.23 -8.89 5.37
CA ILE A 711 12.61 -8.11 6.55
C ILE A 711 12.56 -8.99 7.80
N GLY A 712 11.53 -9.84 7.95
CA GLY A 712 11.46 -10.80 9.03
C GLY A 712 12.70 -11.69 9.11
N ILE A 713 13.17 -12.21 7.99
CA ILE A 713 14.40 -13.00 7.87
C ILE A 713 15.62 -12.17 8.30
N ILE A 714 15.77 -10.95 7.76
CA ILE A 714 16.89 -10.05 8.08
C ILE A 714 16.90 -9.75 9.58
N VAL A 715 15.76 -9.39 10.15
CA VAL A 715 15.61 -9.05 11.58
C VAL A 715 15.96 -10.23 12.47
N THR A 716 15.53 -11.43 12.10
CA THR A 716 15.82 -12.63 12.89
C THR A 716 17.30 -12.93 12.96
N CYS A 717 18.05 -12.65 11.88
CA CYS A 717 19.51 -12.78 11.91
C CYS A 717 20.15 -11.97 13.08
N GLY A 718 19.60 -10.80 13.40
CA GLY A 718 20.07 -9.98 14.52
C GLY A 718 19.63 -10.47 15.89
N ILE A 719 18.46 -11.09 15.99
CA ILE A 719 17.87 -11.51 17.27
C ILE A 719 18.43 -12.85 17.72
N VAL A 720 18.45 -13.86 16.84
CA VAL A 720 18.89 -15.22 17.19
C VAL A 720 20.37 -15.27 17.55
N VAL A 721 21.19 -14.51 16.84
CA VAL A 721 22.62 -14.36 17.13
C VAL A 721 22.88 -13.93 18.59
N ASN A 722 21.95 -13.18 19.20
CA ASN A 722 22.07 -12.74 20.59
C ASN A 722 22.22 -13.90 21.59
N ASP A 723 21.44 -14.97 21.44
CA ASP A 723 21.50 -16.15 22.30
C ASP A 723 22.87 -16.85 22.19
N SER A 724 23.38 -16.92 20.96
CA SER A 724 24.72 -17.49 20.68
C SER A 724 25.85 -16.62 21.24
N ILE A 725 25.73 -15.28 21.19
CA ILE A 725 26.69 -14.36 21.81
C ILE A 725 26.80 -14.61 23.32
N LEU A 726 25.66 -14.62 24.02
CA LEU A 726 25.62 -14.82 25.47
C LEU A 726 26.22 -16.17 25.90
N LYS A 727 26.00 -17.21 25.10
CA LYS A 727 26.54 -18.52 25.36
C LYS A 727 28.04 -18.60 25.12
N MET A 728 28.49 -18.04 24.00
CA MET A 728 29.92 -17.97 23.66
C MET A 728 30.72 -17.18 24.67
N ASP A 729 30.18 -16.04 25.12
CA ASP A 729 30.79 -15.23 26.15
C ASP A 729 30.95 -15.99 27.47
N ALA A 730 29.90 -16.72 27.92
CA ALA A 730 29.97 -17.57 29.10
C ALA A 730 30.99 -18.71 28.95
N ILE A 731 31.12 -19.33 27.78
CA ILE A 731 32.15 -20.33 27.51
C ILE A 731 33.56 -19.70 27.60
N ASN A 732 33.75 -18.54 27.01
CA ASN A 732 35.04 -17.83 27.03
C ASN A 732 35.45 -17.42 28.45
N GLU A 733 34.49 -16.96 29.29
CA GLU A 733 34.71 -16.59 30.67
C GLU A 733 35.20 -17.81 31.49
N LEU A 734 34.53 -18.95 31.36
CA LEU A 734 34.89 -20.19 32.07
C LEU A 734 36.25 -20.75 31.60
N ARG A 735 36.55 -20.62 30.33
CA ARG A 735 37.87 -21.01 29.77
C ARG A 735 39.00 -20.10 30.28
N LYS A 736 38.77 -18.78 30.32
CA LYS A 736 39.71 -17.83 30.94
C LYS A 736 39.95 -18.14 32.42
N ALA A 737 38.96 -18.73 33.12
CA ALA A 737 39.08 -19.21 34.50
C ALA A 737 39.80 -20.57 34.61
N GLY A 738 40.27 -21.15 33.49
CA GLY A 738 41.06 -22.40 33.46
C GLY A 738 40.23 -23.68 33.38
N MET A 739 38.96 -23.63 33.05
CA MET A 739 38.07 -24.80 32.94
C MET A 739 38.33 -25.54 31.59
N PRO A 740 38.41 -26.90 31.59
CA PRO A 740 38.54 -27.70 30.37
C PRO A 740 37.41 -27.41 29.36
N LEU A 741 37.71 -27.47 28.04
CA LEU A 741 36.82 -27.07 26.98
C LEU A 741 35.42 -27.70 27.05
N VAL A 742 35.33 -29.01 27.20
CA VAL A 742 34.07 -29.75 27.24
C VAL A 742 33.25 -29.39 28.50
N GLU A 743 33.92 -29.28 29.62
CA GLU A 743 33.31 -28.93 30.92
C GLU A 743 32.81 -27.47 30.89
N ALA A 744 33.58 -26.54 30.28
CA ALA A 744 33.21 -25.16 30.07
C ALA A 744 31.94 -25.06 29.22
N ILE A 745 31.83 -25.84 28.16
CA ILE A 745 30.64 -25.89 27.27
C ILE A 745 29.40 -26.35 28.04
N HIS A 746 29.50 -27.43 28.80
CA HIS A 746 28.36 -27.94 29.59
C HIS A 746 27.94 -26.96 30.68
N THR A 747 28.89 -26.41 31.42
CA THR A 747 28.64 -25.47 32.52
C THR A 747 28.05 -24.15 32.02
N ALA A 748 28.63 -23.57 30.97
CA ALA A 748 28.11 -22.36 30.33
C ALA A 748 26.67 -22.58 29.85
N GLY A 749 26.43 -23.72 29.18
CA GLY A 749 25.10 -24.05 28.71
C GLY A 749 24.06 -24.17 29.81
N ARG A 750 24.35 -24.89 30.89
CA ARG A 750 23.46 -24.97 32.07
C ARG A 750 23.20 -23.58 32.68
N ARG A 751 24.25 -22.77 32.79
CA ARG A 751 24.17 -21.42 33.37
C ARG A 751 23.27 -20.48 32.57
N ARG A 752 23.25 -20.59 31.23
CA ARG A 752 22.49 -19.72 30.35
C ARG A 752 21.19 -20.34 29.82
N LEU A 753 20.93 -21.62 30.04
CA LEU A 753 19.81 -22.37 29.51
C LEU A 753 18.45 -21.67 29.75
N ARG A 754 18.21 -21.27 31.00
CA ARG A 754 16.95 -20.65 31.41
C ARG A 754 16.74 -19.32 30.76
N ALA A 755 17.79 -18.48 30.69
CA ALA A 755 17.73 -17.19 30.06
C ALA A 755 17.42 -17.32 28.54
N ILE A 756 18.15 -18.19 27.83
CA ILE A 756 17.98 -18.41 26.39
C ILE A 756 16.57 -18.90 26.04
N ILE A 757 16.07 -19.93 26.77
CA ILE A 757 14.72 -20.42 26.48
C ILE A 757 13.65 -19.39 26.83
N MET A 758 13.84 -18.61 27.87
CA MET A 758 12.89 -17.60 28.31
C MET A 758 12.85 -16.44 27.31
N THR A 759 14.00 -15.92 26.81
CA THR A 759 14.06 -14.88 25.78
C THR A 759 13.41 -15.34 24.50
N SER A 760 13.76 -16.51 23.99
CA SER A 760 13.15 -17.04 22.77
C SER A 760 11.64 -17.22 22.88
N LEU A 761 11.15 -17.78 23.99
CA LEU A 761 9.72 -17.94 24.21
C LEU A 761 8.97 -16.60 24.36
N THR A 762 9.56 -15.64 25.06
CA THR A 762 8.92 -14.32 25.21
C THR A 762 8.81 -13.60 23.88
N THR A 763 9.83 -13.67 23.03
CA THR A 763 9.79 -13.05 21.70
C THR A 763 8.80 -13.76 20.76
N VAL A 764 8.77 -15.10 20.77
CA VAL A 764 7.77 -15.87 20.01
C VAL A 764 6.35 -15.52 20.47
N PHE A 765 6.09 -15.54 21.77
CA PHE A 765 4.75 -15.23 22.30
C PHE A 765 4.34 -13.76 22.12
N ALA A 766 5.28 -12.84 22.03
CA ALA A 766 4.99 -11.46 21.70
C ALA A 766 4.41 -11.31 20.27
N MET A 767 4.79 -12.22 19.36
CA MET A 767 4.34 -12.19 17.96
C MET A 767 3.10 -13.06 17.69
N VAL A 768 2.81 -14.01 18.56
CA VAL A 768 1.65 -14.91 18.40
C VAL A 768 0.32 -14.15 18.21
N PRO A 769 0.01 -13.06 18.94
CA PRO A 769 -1.22 -12.31 18.72
C PRO A 769 -1.39 -11.83 17.28
N LEU A 770 -0.31 -11.42 16.60
CA LEU A 770 -0.34 -10.95 15.22
C LEU A 770 -0.78 -12.01 14.20
N LEU A 771 -0.67 -13.30 14.55
CA LEU A 771 -1.10 -14.39 13.68
C LEU A 771 -2.62 -14.60 13.69
N PHE A 772 -3.30 -14.20 14.75
CA PHE A 772 -4.73 -14.47 14.97
C PHE A 772 -5.63 -13.25 14.70
N THR A 773 -5.05 -12.08 14.49
CA THR A 773 -5.80 -10.89 14.10
C THR A 773 -5.87 -10.81 12.59
N SER A 774 -7.03 -10.36 12.09
CA SER A 774 -7.33 -10.27 10.65
C SER A 774 -7.61 -8.82 10.23
N ASP A 775 -6.84 -7.89 10.77
CA ASP A 775 -6.81 -6.51 10.33
C ASP A 775 -5.66 -6.28 9.34
N MET A 776 -5.79 -5.26 8.50
CA MET A 776 -4.82 -4.92 7.46
C MET A 776 -3.38 -4.77 8.01
N GLY A 777 -3.23 -4.12 9.17
CA GLY A 777 -1.91 -3.95 9.80
C GLY A 777 -1.29 -5.26 10.29
N SER A 778 -2.10 -6.15 10.84
CA SER A 778 -1.64 -7.47 11.30
C SER A 778 -1.39 -8.40 10.14
N GLU A 779 -2.23 -8.39 9.10
CA GLU A 779 -2.03 -9.22 7.90
C GLU A 779 -0.74 -8.89 7.17
N MET A 780 -0.38 -7.63 7.08
CA MET A 780 0.94 -7.24 6.57
C MET A 780 2.09 -7.83 7.37
N GLN A 781 1.92 -7.96 8.70
CA GLN A 781 2.96 -8.44 9.60
C GLN A 781 2.95 -9.97 9.79
N LYS A 782 1.91 -10.69 9.35
CA LYS A 782 1.85 -12.15 9.43
C LYS A 782 3.07 -12.84 8.79
N PRO A 783 3.49 -12.53 7.56
CA PRO A 783 4.65 -13.16 6.95
C PRO A 783 5.95 -12.87 7.72
N LEU A 784 6.12 -11.63 8.22
CA LEU A 784 7.24 -11.25 9.07
C LEU A 784 7.25 -12.08 10.36
N SER A 785 6.10 -12.17 11.04
CA SER A 785 5.96 -12.91 12.30
C SER A 785 6.19 -14.41 12.12
N ILE A 786 5.67 -15.00 11.03
CA ILE A 786 5.87 -16.43 10.72
C ILE A 786 7.34 -16.73 10.44
N ALA A 787 8.00 -15.89 9.64
CA ALA A 787 9.43 -16.03 9.36
C ALA A 787 10.26 -15.98 10.66
N MET A 788 9.97 -15.01 11.52
CA MET A 788 10.65 -14.85 12.81
C MET A 788 10.38 -16.00 13.77
N ILE A 789 9.14 -16.43 13.94
CA ILE A 789 8.80 -17.56 14.81
C ILE A 789 9.46 -18.83 14.32
N GLY A 790 9.40 -19.11 13.01
CA GLY A 790 10.00 -20.29 12.41
C GLY A 790 11.51 -20.38 12.62
N SER A 791 12.20 -19.28 12.40
CA SER A 791 13.65 -19.20 12.60
C SER A 791 14.03 -19.21 14.09
N MET A 792 13.32 -18.48 14.97
CA MET A 792 13.66 -18.41 16.40
C MET A 792 13.52 -19.75 17.11
N VAL A 793 12.48 -20.53 16.79
CA VAL A 793 12.29 -21.87 17.40
C VAL A 793 13.48 -22.77 17.08
N VAL A 794 13.96 -22.75 15.83
CA VAL A 794 15.10 -23.57 15.42
C VAL A 794 16.43 -22.95 15.85
N GLY A 795 16.58 -21.64 15.73
CA GLY A 795 17.78 -20.91 16.14
C GLY A 795 18.11 -21.11 17.63
N THR A 796 17.09 -21.12 18.49
CA THR A 796 17.31 -21.47 19.90
C THR A 796 17.93 -22.86 20.07
N LEU A 797 17.48 -23.86 19.31
CA LEU A 797 18.07 -25.20 19.33
C LEU A 797 19.49 -25.20 18.75
N VAL A 798 19.72 -24.45 17.69
CA VAL A 798 21.05 -24.31 17.06
C VAL A 798 22.03 -23.65 18.04
N SER A 799 21.64 -22.53 18.65
CA SER A 799 22.40 -21.83 19.67
C SER A 799 22.75 -22.75 20.86
N LEU A 800 21.77 -23.55 21.33
CA LEU A 800 21.98 -24.44 22.48
C LEU A 800 22.86 -25.65 22.15
N PHE A 801 22.80 -26.23 20.96
CA PHE A 801 23.40 -27.51 20.65
C PHE A 801 24.44 -27.50 19.55
N ILE A 802 24.21 -26.73 18.46
CA ILE A 802 25.07 -26.76 17.26
C ILE A 802 26.29 -25.81 17.41
N ILE A 803 26.04 -24.57 17.86
CA ILE A 803 27.13 -23.59 18.06
C ILE A 803 28.21 -24.09 18.99
N PRO A 804 27.93 -24.73 20.16
CA PRO A 804 28.94 -25.31 21.01
C PRO A 804 29.72 -26.44 20.33
N LEU A 805 29.07 -27.22 19.47
CA LEU A 805 29.75 -28.28 18.73
C LEU A 805 30.76 -27.69 17.73
N ILE A 806 30.37 -26.62 17.02
CA ILE A 806 31.25 -25.91 16.08
C ILE A 806 32.43 -25.28 16.84
N TYR A 807 32.15 -24.63 17.99
CA TYR A 807 33.16 -24.06 18.85
C TYR A 807 34.15 -25.11 19.29
N TRP A 808 33.67 -26.28 19.77
CA TRP A 808 34.51 -27.40 20.13
C TRP A 808 35.37 -27.91 18.95
N PHE A 809 34.81 -27.99 17.76
CA PHE A 809 35.53 -28.47 16.58
C PHE A 809 36.73 -27.60 16.24
N ILE A 810 36.60 -26.29 16.39
CA ILE A 810 37.65 -25.32 16.10
C ILE A 810 38.70 -25.29 17.18
N TYR A 811 38.29 -25.26 18.46
CA TYR A 811 39.23 -25.08 19.58
C TYR A 811 39.82 -26.37 20.16
N ARG A 812 39.34 -27.56 19.83
CA ARG A 812 39.82 -28.86 20.33
C ARG A 812 41.30 -29.14 20.09
N LYS A 813 41.90 -28.53 19.02
CA LYS A 813 43.32 -28.67 18.69
C LYS A 813 44.21 -27.82 19.61
N HIS A 814 43.72 -26.71 20.09
CA HIS A 814 44.44 -25.84 21.02
C HIS A 814 44.47 -26.44 22.45
N ASP A 815 43.38 -27.08 22.87
CA ASP A 815 43.25 -27.71 24.18
C ASP A 815 44.22 -28.88 24.37
N LYS A 816 44.63 -29.54 23.30
CA LYS A 816 45.64 -30.61 23.32
C LYS A 816 47.08 -30.09 23.51
N ASN A 817 47.35 -28.83 23.20
CA ASN A 817 48.70 -28.24 23.30
C ASN A 817 48.93 -27.56 24.67
N GLU A 818 47.85 -27.29 25.45
CA GLU A 818 47.95 -26.74 26.81
C GLU A 818 48.08 -27.81 27.91
N VAL A 819 47.95 -29.12 27.57
CA VAL A 819 48.08 -30.25 28.49
C VAL A 819 49.49 -30.93 28.37
N HIS A 820 50.41 -30.30 27.64
CA HIS A 820 51.83 -30.74 27.56
C HIS A 820 52.73 -29.66 28.13
#